data_1bcc19c4d00854cd42e1134e90af0693
#
_entry.id   1bcc19c4d00854cd42e1134e90af0693
#
_cell.length_a   1.000
_cell.length_b   1.000
_cell.length_c   1.000
_cell.angle_alpha   90.00
_cell.angle_beta   90.00
_cell.angle_gamma   90.00
#
_symmetry.space_group_name_H-M   'P 1'
#
loop_
_entity.id
_entity.type
_entity.pdbx_description
1 polymer ?
#
loop_
_entity_poly.entity_id
_entity_poly.type
_entity_poly.pdbx_seq_one_letter_code
_entity_poly.pdbx_strand_id
1 'polypeptide(L)'
;MTTPNRKTKRILHDQKRQKQKRWVKCTGLTLLSITFLGMGGSALYINSKLNHLPKVNAQQLKVYDTSEIQDKDGNVIWKDSSQRIKAIDYNNIPTLIQKGVVAVEDNSFWTAKGFKWWNVVRMFTGALYEKVQSKLPFLPYHEARGLSGLNQQLIKNVYFNGGIGVDVTTRKFQELFLAKQLENNYNKREIMALYFNNIEYAEGDKGLAAIMMTYFGKTPDQYKERTTQNIAEQAYLVGLGQAPSDYNLYANPEKAEKRKNTVLGVFKEKGLISDKEYKEAKAYKLTDNLQPRFRESEDQRQQNLKYKVYTDAVLADLSDQGYDTKKATLKVKTFLNRETFDHITELSQNPAYYLDSDEQIGLTVTDNNGIVVGMVGGRNTQDELNHATQTGRSSGSSLKPFTAYGPLFQYFGNQYGSGSSFSSAPYTYPGTSVVMNNYGGYTYGTVTATYALRMSLNTPVARIADGILGSNRMKTFLSGVGLDVKDTYSSVDAIGLNVSTLQTAAAFGAINNGGSYTEPRFIDSITFIDGTTKTIPAKTHQAMNASTAFVLTQMLRGVPQAGATAPSAEIAGWEGYGAKTGSVALDPSSGAYPKYGLGGSDAWFNAITNGGYNLSIWTGYDQPNSSPQVADDFKGHQMLGRDIMKYLNKTAPSNWTMPGNVRSTGGSGLNATYMITDSKDIDQTDTVALVPDISGNYNVLNGLTGAKNSESVPKNWKDSLKHNDIYKLYKDNFDLNKSILDKNLYDKLPN
;
A
#
# COMPACT_ATOMS: atom_id res chain seq x y z
N MET A 1 -39.81 46.77 74.48
CA MET A 1 -38.81 45.98 73.75
C MET A 1 -37.49 46.03 74.54
N THR A 2 -37.17 44.95 75.23
CA THR A 2 -36.01 44.89 76.15
C THR A 2 -34.74 44.66 75.35
N THR A 3 -33.78 45.53 75.45
CA THR A 3 -32.46 45.48 74.83
C THR A 3 -31.67 44.25 75.35
N PRO A 4 -31.06 43.41 74.54
CA PRO A 4 -30.35 42.22 75.02
C PRO A 4 -29.11 42.58 75.83
N ASN A 5 -28.95 41.90 76.94
CA ASN A 5 -27.91 42.06 77.97
C ASN A 5 -26.50 41.78 77.32
N ARG A 6 -25.47 42.49 77.81
CA ARG A 6 -24.06 42.40 77.33
C ARG A 6 -23.54 40.97 77.21
N LYS A 7 -23.97 40.05 78.06
CA LYS A 7 -23.62 38.61 77.95
C LYS A 7 -24.17 37.93 76.68
N THR A 8 -25.40 38.24 76.33
CA THR A 8 -26.06 37.69 75.11
C THR A 8 -25.42 38.18 73.80
N LYS A 9 -24.98 39.46 73.79
CA LYS A 9 -24.25 40.00 72.62
C LYS A 9 -22.88 39.40 72.46
N ARG A 10 -22.19 39.00 73.53
CA ARG A 10 -20.87 38.32 73.45
C ARG A 10 -21.01 36.88 72.92
N ILE A 11 -21.99 36.17 73.39
CA ILE A 11 -22.29 34.80 72.95
C ILE A 11 -22.65 34.76 71.44
N LEU A 12 -23.48 35.68 70.97
CA LEU A 12 -23.84 35.82 69.54
C LEU A 12 -22.64 36.22 68.68
N HIS A 13 -21.74 37.06 69.20
CA HIS A 13 -20.52 37.46 68.52
C HIS A 13 -19.53 36.30 68.39
N ASP A 14 -19.37 35.45 69.40
CA ASP A 14 -18.50 34.26 69.40
C ASP A 14 -19.07 33.16 68.54
N GLN A 15 -20.37 33.01 68.53
CA GLN A 15 -21.04 32.05 67.59
C GLN A 15 -20.89 32.49 66.12
N LYS A 16 -20.98 33.80 65.84
CA LYS A 16 -20.73 34.31 64.49
C LYS A 16 -19.27 34.12 64.03
N ARG A 17 -18.32 34.36 64.97
CA ARG A 17 -16.89 34.15 64.72
C ARG A 17 -16.50 32.68 64.55
N GLN A 18 -17.17 31.78 65.27
CA GLN A 18 -16.99 30.32 65.06
C GLN A 18 -17.64 29.84 63.76
N LYS A 19 -18.79 30.34 63.35
CA LYS A 19 -19.40 30.09 62.06
C LYS A 19 -18.52 30.58 60.91
N GLN A 20 -17.98 31.79 61.03
CA GLN A 20 -17.03 32.31 60.01
C GLN A 20 -15.74 31.48 59.95
N LYS A 21 -15.16 31.08 61.07
CA LYS A 21 -13.97 30.19 61.08
C LYS A 21 -14.25 28.81 60.52
N ARG A 22 -15.44 28.24 60.76
CA ARG A 22 -15.87 26.98 60.15
C ARG A 22 -16.09 27.14 58.63
N TRP A 23 -16.73 28.23 58.20
CA TRP A 23 -16.99 28.53 56.82
C TRP A 23 -15.68 28.71 56.01
N VAL A 24 -14.70 29.46 56.56
CA VAL A 24 -13.36 29.60 55.94
C VAL A 24 -12.58 28.32 55.90
N LYS A 25 -12.69 27.44 56.93
CA LYS A 25 -12.07 26.12 56.91
C LYS A 25 -12.74 25.19 55.90
N CYS A 26 -14.06 25.17 55.83
CA CYS A 26 -14.80 24.32 54.86
C CYS A 26 -14.54 24.80 53.44
N THR A 27 -14.59 26.11 53.13
CA THR A 27 -14.28 26.64 51.79
C THR A 27 -12.80 26.39 51.42
N GLY A 28 -11.88 26.50 52.35
CA GLY A 28 -10.47 26.19 52.13
C GLY A 28 -10.25 24.70 51.82
N LEU A 29 -10.91 23.80 52.53
CA LEU A 29 -10.86 22.34 52.27
C LEU A 29 -11.54 21.96 50.95
N THR A 30 -12.66 22.60 50.61
CA THR A 30 -13.33 22.36 49.35
C THR A 30 -12.50 22.82 48.14
N LEU A 31 -11.88 24.00 48.25
CA LEU A 31 -10.95 24.51 47.24
C LEU A 31 -9.71 23.59 47.08
N LEU A 32 -9.13 23.12 48.21
CA LEU A 32 -8.04 22.15 48.17
C LEU A 32 -8.45 20.81 47.53
N SER A 33 -9.64 20.30 47.85
CA SER A 33 -10.15 19.06 47.26
C SER A 33 -10.44 19.21 45.77
N ILE A 34 -10.99 20.34 45.32
CA ILE A 34 -11.21 20.64 43.89
C ILE A 34 -9.87 20.78 43.16
N THR A 35 -8.84 21.38 43.81
CA THR A 35 -7.49 21.46 43.23
C THR A 35 -6.84 20.09 43.14
N PHE A 36 -6.97 19.23 44.14
CA PHE A 36 -6.43 17.86 44.14
C PHE A 36 -7.16 16.97 43.10
N LEU A 37 -8.47 17.04 43.00
CA LEU A 37 -9.26 16.33 41.99
C LEU A 37 -8.95 16.86 40.58
N GLY A 38 -8.76 18.18 40.45
CA GLY A 38 -8.33 18.81 39.20
C GLY A 38 -6.90 18.35 38.77
N MET A 39 -5.96 18.25 39.71
CA MET A 39 -4.61 17.74 39.44
C MET A 39 -4.61 16.26 39.11
N GLY A 40 -5.40 15.42 39.84
CA GLY A 40 -5.54 14.02 39.55
C GLY A 40 -6.18 13.75 38.19
N GLY A 41 -7.26 14.45 37.87
CA GLY A 41 -7.92 14.39 36.55
C GLY A 41 -7.02 14.87 35.42
N SER A 42 -6.25 15.95 35.66
CA SER A 42 -5.27 16.45 34.71
C SER A 42 -4.13 15.45 34.45
N ALA A 43 -3.63 14.79 35.50
CA ALA A 43 -2.58 13.77 35.39
C ALA A 43 -3.06 12.55 34.59
N LEU A 44 -4.28 12.07 34.86
CA LEU A 44 -4.89 10.97 34.08
C LEU A 44 -5.13 11.37 32.62
N TYR A 45 -5.62 12.55 32.37
CA TYR A 45 -5.82 13.11 31.04
C TYR A 45 -4.48 13.22 30.28
N ILE A 46 -3.45 13.77 30.92
CA ILE A 46 -2.11 13.87 30.33
C ILE A 46 -1.57 12.47 30.04
N ASN A 47 -1.67 11.53 30.99
CA ASN A 47 -1.20 10.17 30.81
C ASN A 47 -1.90 9.47 29.63
N SER A 48 -3.22 9.64 29.49
CA SER A 48 -3.97 9.09 28.36
C SER A 48 -3.53 9.65 26.99
N LYS A 49 -3.04 10.89 26.95
CA LYS A 49 -2.54 11.56 25.73
C LYS A 49 -1.07 11.24 25.43
N LEU A 50 -0.35 10.68 26.39
CA LEU A 50 1.05 10.30 26.27
C LEU A 50 1.26 8.79 25.99
N ASN A 51 0.21 7.98 26.07
CA ASN A 51 0.28 6.51 25.97
C ASN A 51 0.79 5.96 24.62
N HIS A 52 0.94 6.81 23.59
CA HIS A 52 1.47 6.42 22.28
C HIS A 52 2.54 7.39 21.77
N LEU A 53 3.30 8.01 22.68
CA LEU A 53 4.39 8.90 22.29
C LEU A 53 5.52 8.12 21.62
N PRO A 54 5.92 8.47 20.39
CA PRO A 54 7.14 7.95 19.80
C PRO A 54 8.34 8.37 20.64
N LYS A 55 9.41 7.57 20.64
CA LYS A 55 10.71 8.01 21.20
C LYS A 55 11.38 8.92 20.19
N VAL A 56 12.06 9.96 20.68
CA VAL A 56 12.91 10.81 19.82
C VAL A 56 14.01 9.92 19.22
N ASN A 57 13.96 9.76 17.90
CA ASN A 57 14.88 8.92 17.15
C ASN A 57 15.85 9.81 16.36
N ALA A 58 17.16 9.57 16.55
CA ALA A 58 18.23 10.26 15.83
C ALA A 58 18.09 10.17 14.30
N GLN A 59 17.60 9.04 13.81
CA GLN A 59 17.42 8.80 12.37
C GLN A 59 16.36 9.71 11.75
N GLN A 60 15.26 10.00 12.47
CA GLN A 60 14.20 10.88 11.99
C GLN A 60 14.58 12.37 12.01
N LEU A 61 15.54 12.74 12.85
CA LEU A 61 16.00 14.12 13.01
C LEU A 61 17.08 14.50 12.01
N LYS A 62 17.89 13.55 11.57
CA LYS A 62 18.98 13.81 10.62
C LYS A 62 18.41 13.92 9.20
N VAL A 63 18.78 14.98 8.50
CA VAL A 63 18.42 15.25 7.11
C VAL A 63 19.73 15.42 6.33
N TYR A 64 19.89 14.72 5.20
CA TYR A 64 21.19 14.76 4.52
C TYR A 64 21.11 14.95 3.01
N ASP A 65 20.35 14.18 2.29
CA ASP A 65 20.26 14.32 0.84
C ASP A 65 18.87 13.85 0.36
N THR A 66 18.58 14.00 -0.91
CA THR A 66 17.34 13.49 -1.50
C THR A 66 17.35 11.98 -1.50
N SER A 67 16.17 11.36 -1.28
CA SER A 67 16.02 9.92 -1.43
C SER A 67 16.30 9.51 -2.87
N GLU A 68 16.91 8.34 -3.03
CA GLU A 68 17.20 7.76 -4.34
C GLU A 68 16.88 6.27 -4.39
N ILE A 69 16.44 5.82 -5.57
CA ILE A 69 16.25 4.41 -5.87
C ILE A 69 17.34 4.00 -6.85
N GLN A 70 17.99 2.88 -6.55
CA GLN A 70 19.11 2.34 -7.30
C GLN A 70 18.75 0.98 -7.92
N ASP A 71 19.35 0.67 -9.06
CA ASP A 71 19.32 -0.67 -9.65
C ASP A 71 20.12 -1.70 -8.81
N LYS A 72 20.17 -2.95 -9.27
CA LYS A 72 20.93 -4.03 -8.60
C LYS A 72 22.44 -3.75 -8.49
N ASP A 73 22.98 -2.91 -9.37
CA ASP A 73 24.41 -2.58 -9.45
C ASP A 73 24.75 -1.28 -8.71
N GLY A 74 23.76 -0.61 -8.10
CA GLY A 74 23.91 0.61 -7.32
C GLY A 74 23.83 1.90 -8.15
N ASN A 75 23.45 1.84 -9.41
CA ASN A 75 23.25 3.04 -10.21
C ASN A 75 21.87 3.63 -9.95
N VAL A 76 21.80 4.95 -9.81
CA VAL A 76 20.53 5.66 -9.57
C VAL A 76 19.61 5.49 -10.77
N ILE A 77 18.37 5.09 -10.52
CA ILE A 77 17.28 4.99 -11.52
C ILE A 77 16.18 6.02 -11.26
N TRP A 78 16.07 6.51 -10.04
CA TRP A 78 15.14 7.55 -9.65
C TRP A 78 15.72 8.39 -8.51
N LYS A 79 15.46 9.67 -8.55
CA LYS A 79 15.80 10.61 -7.50
C LYS A 79 14.60 11.50 -7.20
N ASP A 80 14.33 11.76 -5.90
CA ASP A 80 13.25 12.67 -5.53
C ASP A 80 13.62 14.10 -5.92
N SER A 81 13.13 14.54 -7.07
CA SER A 81 13.33 15.90 -7.57
C SER A 81 12.35 16.91 -6.99
N SER A 82 11.32 16.42 -6.28
CA SER A 82 10.33 17.29 -5.63
C SER A 82 10.90 18.01 -4.41
N GLN A 83 12.00 17.52 -3.85
CA GLN A 83 12.66 18.10 -2.69
C GLN A 83 14.16 18.30 -2.96
N ARG A 84 14.65 19.48 -2.66
CA ARG A 84 16.05 19.79 -2.58
C ARG A 84 16.45 19.82 -1.12
N ILE A 85 17.30 18.91 -0.72
CA ILE A 85 17.73 18.76 0.66
C ILE A 85 19.23 19.00 0.73
N LYS A 86 19.65 19.90 1.58
CA LYS A 86 21.07 20.14 1.86
C LYS A 86 21.26 20.43 3.33
N ALA A 87 21.86 19.47 4.03
CA ALA A 87 22.14 19.61 5.44
C ALA A 87 23.26 20.64 5.69
N ILE A 88 23.17 21.30 6.84
CA ILE A 88 24.16 22.27 7.31
C ILE A 88 24.56 21.94 8.75
N ASP A 89 25.85 21.91 9.02
CA ASP A 89 26.35 21.80 10.39
C ASP A 89 26.29 23.13 11.10
N TYR A 90 26.18 23.10 12.43
CA TYR A 90 26.08 24.31 13.25
C TYR A 90 27.18 25.36 12.94
N ASN A 91 28.42 24.94 12.79
CA ASN A 91 29.55 25.84 12.54
C ASN A 91 29.48 26.52 11.15
N ASN A 92 28.71 25.98 10.24
CA ASN A 92 28.51 26.51 8.89
C ASN A 92 27.26 27.41 8.80
N ILE A 93 26.41 27.44 9.83
CA ILE A 93 25.29 28.40 9.88
C ILE A 93 25.83 29.79 10.06
N PRO A 94 25.50 30.78 9.20
CA PRO A 94 25.97 32.14 9.35
C PRO A 94 25.59 32.74 10.72
N THR A 95 26.55 33.39 11.37
CA THR A 95 26.41 33.88 12.74
C THR A 95 25.21 34.83 12.93
N LEU A 96 24.90 35.66 11.92
CA LEU A 96 23.76 36.55 11.96
C LEU A 96 22.42 35.77 11.95
N ILE A 97 22.37 34.67 11.23
CA ILE A 97 21.20 33.75 11.24
C ILE A 97 21.07 33.06 12.59
N GLN A 98 22.18 32.55 13.16
CA GLN A 98 22.16 31.91 14.49
C GLN A 98 21.60 32.87 15.59
N LYS A 99 22.14 34.08 15.61
CA LYS A 99 21.69 35.12 16.58
C LYS A 99 20.30 35.65 16.26
N GLY A 100 20.00 35.78 14.98
CA GLY A 100 18.74 36.28 14.45
C GLY A 100 17.56 35.40 14.79
N VAL A 101 17.67 34.07 14.56
CA VAL A 101 16.58 33.16 14.87
C VAL A 101 16.27 33.11 16.36
N VAL A 102 17.31 33.18 17.21
CA VAL A 102 17.13 33.28 18.67
C VAL A 102 16.43 34.56 19.05
N ALA A 103 16.83 35.69 18.43
CA ALA A 103 16.23 37.01 18.73
C ALA A 103 14.75 37.09 18.30
N VAL A 104 14.37 36.44 17.21
CA VAL A 104 13.02 36.50 16.62
C VAL A 104 12.09 35.44 17.22
N GLU A 105 12.57 34.19 17.35
CA GLU A 105 11.72 33.03 17.65
C GLU A 105 11.83 32.56 19.11
N ASP A 106 13.03 32.60 19.73
CA ASP A 106 13.24 32.06 21.09
C ASP A 106 14.38 32.72 21.83
N ASN A 107 14.15 33.91 22.40
CA ASN A 107 15.15 34.69 23.15
C ASN A 107 15.79 33.92 24.32
N SER A 108 15.21 32.82 24.75
CA SER A 108 15.71 32.02 25.88
C SER A 108 16.37 30.69 25.43
N PHE A 109 16.53 30.48 24.16
CA PHE A 109 17.02 29.21 23.61
C PHE A 109 18.30 28.70 24.28
N TRP A 110 19.28 29.57 24.49
CA TRP A 110 20.57 29.20 25.10
C TRP A 110 20.52 28.94 26.59
N THR A 111 19.60 29.60 27.31
CA THR A 111 19.53 29.58 28.77
C THR A 111 18.46 28.69 29.36
N ALA A 112 17.40 28.41 28.59
CA ALA A 112 16.32 27.55 29.05
C ALA A 112 16.73 26.07 29.04
N LYS A 113 16.51 25.35 30.15
CA LYS A 113 16.61 23.90 30.26
C LYS A 113 15.20 23.30 30.23
N GLY A 114 14.86 22.61 29.16
CA GLY A 114 13.55 21.98 28.99
C GLY A 114 12.44 23.01 28.67
N PHE A 115 11.20 22.63 28.95
CA PHE A 115 10.06 23.49 28.72
C PHE A 115 9.85 24.44 29.91
N LYS A 116 9.43 25.68 29.64
CA LYS A 116 9.04 26.62 30.68
C LYS A 116 7.68 26.22 31.24
N TRP A 117 7.61 25.90 32.54
CA TRP A 117 6.36 25.53 33.22
C TRP A 117 5.28 26.62 33.04
N TRP A 118 5.67 27.87 32.99
CA TRP A 118 4.76 28.97 32.71
C TRP A 118 4.11 28.90 31.31
N ASN A 119 4.75 28.32 30.30
CA ASN A 119 4.14 28.12 29.00
C ASN A 119 3.06 27.03 29.05
N VAL A 120 3.24 26.02 29.90
CA VAL A 120 2.20 25.02 30.19
C VAL A 120 1.00 25.64 30.87
N VAL A 121 1.24 26.45 31.91
CA VAL A 121 0.18 27.18 32.63
C VAL A 121 -0.58 28.12 31.68
N ARG A 122 0.12 28.91 30.85
CA ARG A 122 -0.49 29.78 29.84
C ARG A 122 -1.30 28.99 28.79
N MET A 123 -0.85 27.82 28.40
CA MET A 123 -1.59 26.97 27.47
C MET A 123 -2.92 26.50 28.08
N PHE A 124 -2.93 26.08 29.35
CA PHE A 124 -4.15 25.69 30.04
C PHE A 124 -5.08 26.89 30.27
N THR A 125 -4.54 28.03 30.70
CA THR A 125 -5.33 29.24 30.93
C THR A 125 -5.83 29.84 29.61
N GLY A 126 -5.05 29.75 28.52
CA GLY A 126 -5.45 30.17 27.18
C GLY A 126 -6.59 29.34 26.64
N ALA A 127 -6.48 28.02 26.69
CA ALA A 127 -7.54 27.11 26.26
C ALA A 127 -8.83 27.25 27.10
N LEU A 128 -8.69 27.51 28.40
CA LEU A 128 -9.83 27.82 29.27
C LEU A 128 -10.43 29.16 28.90
N TYR A 129 -9.60 30.18 28.64
CA TYR A 129 -10.03 31.52 28.24
C TYR A 129 -10.78 31.48 26.90
N GLU A 130 -10.27 30.78 25.87
CA GLU A 130 -10.95 30.58 24.57
C GLU A 130 -12.33 29.93 24.77
N LYS A 131 -12.40 28.90 25.63
CA LYS A 131 -13.64 28.20 25.93
C LYS A 131 -14.65 29.07 26.68
N VAL A 132 -14.18 30.02 27.53
CA VAL A 132 -15.01 31.01 28.19
C VAL A 132 -15.40 32.14 27.23
N GLN A 133 -14.48 32.59 26.38
CA GLN A 133 -14.71 33.61 25.36
C GLN A 133 -15.74 33.17 24.31
N SER A 134 -15.71 31.89 23.89
CA SER A 134 -16.72 31.34 22.97
C SER A 134 -18.15 31.44 23.53
N LYS A 135 -18.30 31.46 24.85
CA LYS A 135 -19.58 31.64 25.57
C LYS A 135 -19.89 33.08 25.93
N LEU A 136 -18.88 33.94 25.95
CA LEU A 136 -18.96 35.36 26.36
C LEU A 136 -18.24 36.24 25.33
N PRO A 137 -18.86 36.50 24.16
CA PRO A 137 -18.21 37.16 23.00
C PRO A 137 -17.77 38.65 23.26
N PHE A 138 -18.12 39.23 24.39
CA PHE A 138 -17.67 40.58 24.77
C PHE A 138 -16.26 40.64 25.38
N LEU A 139 -15.62 39.47 25.63
CA LEU A 139 -14.25 39.45 26.12
C LEU A 139 -13.27 39.71 24.96
N PRO A 140 -12.22 40.51 25.16
CA PRO A 140 -11.28 40.84 24.10
C PRO A 140 -10.55 39.60 23.59
N TYR A 141 -10.38 39.51 22.26
CA TYR A 141 -9.64 38.43 21.65
C TYR A 141 -8.14 38.59 21.94
N HIS A 142 -7.55 37.65 22.65
CA HIS A 142 -6.11 37.54 22.86
C HIS A 142 -5.57 36.32 22.11
N GLU A 143 -5.00 36.57 20.94
CA GLU A 143 -4.27 35.54 20.22
C GLU A 143 -2.99 35.19 20.96
N ALA A 144 -2.90 33.93 21.43
CA ALA A 144 -1.69 33.42 22.09
C ALA A 144 -0.59 33.15 21.04
N ARG A 145 0.05 34.21 20.52
CA ARG A 145 1.14 34.11 19.55
C ARG A 145 2.48 33.81 20.22
N GLY A 146 3.29 32.90 19.66
CA GLY A 146 4.74 32.85 19.86
C GLY A 146 5.24 32.19 21.15
N LEU A 147 4.61 31.11 21.65
CA LEU A 147 5.04 30.44 22.89
C LEU A 147 5.93 29.18 22.67
N SER A 148 6.15 28.74 21.44
CA SER A 148 6.91 27.52 21.13
C SER A 148 8.37 27.86 20.87
N GLY A 149 9.30 27.30 21.67
CA GLY A 149 10.73 27.42 21.40
C GLY A 149 11.17 26.62 20.18
N LEU A 150 12.43 26.82 19.74
CA LEU A 150 13.02 26.15 18.55
C LEU A 150 12.95 24.63 18.66
N ASN A 151 13.18 24.06 19.84
CA ASN A 151 13.06 22.62 20.10
C ASN A 151 11.64 22.08 19.87
N GLN A 152 10.61 22.83 20.25
CA GLN A 152 9.21 22.45 20.02
C GLN A 152 8.82 22.60 18.56
N GLN A 153 9.33 23.63 17.87
CA GLN A 153 9.12 23.81 16.45
C GLN A 153 9.77 22.68 15.64
N LEU A 154 10.99 22.25 16.00
CA LEU A 154 11.66 21.09 15.40
C LEU A 154 10.81 19.82 15.58
N ILE A 155 10.36 19.54 16.79
CA ILE A 155 9.50 18.38 17.06
C ILE A 155 8.20 18.45 16.27
N LYS A 156 7.56 19.63 16.18
CA LYS A 156 6.35 19.82 15.38
C LYS A 156 6.58 19.46 13.90
N ASN A 157 7.69 19.91 13.34
CA ASN A 157 8.00 19.66 11.94
C ASN A 157 8.29 18.19 11.65
N VAL A 158 9.08 17.52 12.51
CA VAL A 158 9.54 16.15 12.26
C VAL A 158 8.46 15.09 12.63
N TYR A 159 7.78 15.26 13.75
CA TYR A 159 6.88 14.24 14.29
C TYR A 159 5.40 14.50 14.04
N PHE A 160 5.02 15.70 13.65
CA PHE A 160 3.61 16.11 13.50
C PHE A 160 3.31 16.76 12.13
N ASN A 161 4.15 16.52 11.14
CA ASN A 161 3.97 17.03 9.77
C ASN A 161 3.55 18.53 9.73
N GLY A 162 4.32 19.38 10.41
CA GLY A 162 3.98 20.80 10.53
C GLY A 162 2.75 21.10 11.38
N GLY A 163 2.07 20.07 11.90
CA GLY A 163 0.87 20.18 12.74
C GLY A 163 -0.45 19.85 12.05
N ILE A 164 -0.42 19.23 10.89
CA ILE A 164 -1.60 18.83 10.12
C ILE A 164 -2.20 17.54 10.70
N GLY A 165 -3.53 17.49 10.86
CA GLY A 165 -4.28 16.28 11.19
C GLY A 165 -4.31 15.84 12.66
N VAL A 166 -3.70 16.61 13.60
CA VAL A 166 -3.70 16.27 15.02
C VAL A 166 -4.36 17.38 15.84
N ASP A 167 -5.18 16.99 16.83
CA ASP A 167 -5.74 17.96 17.79
C ASP A 167 -4.66 18.84 18.42
N VAL A 168 -4.82 20.15 18.35
CA VAL A 168 -3.82 21.14 18.74
C VAL A 168 -3.39 20.95 20.20
N THR A 169 -4.32 20.68 21.11
CA THR A 169 -4.04 20.52 22.53
C THR A 169 -3.20 19.27 22.79
N THR A 170 -3.61 18.14 22.25
CA THR A 170 -2.87 16.88 22.35
C THR A 170 -1.47 17.01 21.77
N ARG A 171 -1.35 17.57 20.57
CA ARG A 171 -0.07 17.81 19.91
C ARG A 171 0.85 18.68 20.76
N LYS A 172 0.36 19.79 21.34
CA LYS A 172 1.18 20.68 22.16
C LYS A 172 1.73 19.99 23.40
N PHE A 173 0.98 19.10 24.04
CA PHE A 173 1.51 18.26 25.12
C PHE A 173 2.62 17.32 24.63
N GLN A 174 2.37 16.65 23.53
CA GLN A 174 3.34 15.71 22.94
C GLN A 174 4.61 16.44 22.49
N GLU A 175 4.49 17.63 21.87
CA GLU A 175 5.63 18.49 21.51
C GLU A 175 6.51 18.81 22.73
N LEU A 176 5.91 19.15 23.88
CA LEU A 176 6.65 19.46 25.10
C LEU A 176 7.47 18.29 25.62
N PHE A 177 6.87 17.09 25.66
CA PHE A 177 7.55 15.89 26.15
C PHE A 177 8.66 15.42 25.19
N LEU A 178 8.41 15.45 23.90
CA LEU A 178 9.41 15.11 22.90
C LEU A 178 10.54 16.15 22.85
N ALA A 179 10.24 17.43 22.99
CA ALA A 179 11.25 18.47 23.10
C ALA A 179 12.15 18.29 24.34
N LYS A 180 11.60 17.77 25.43
CA LYS A 180 12.41 17.42 26.62
C LYS A 180 13.31 16.22 26.35
N GLN A 181 12.82 15.18 25.66
CA GLN A 181 13.67 14.05 25.25
C GLN A 181 14.77 14.50 24.28
N LEU A 182 14.44 15.41 23.35
CA LEU A 182 15.42 16.00 22.43
C LEU A 182 16.57 16.69 23.19
N GLU A 183 16.27 17.51 24.18
CA GLU A 183 17.27 18.21 25.01
C GLU A 183 18.11 17.28 25.91
N ASN A 184 17.60 16.09 26.22
CA ASN A 184 18.38 15.08 26.94
C ASN A 184 19.42 14.37 26.05
N ASN A 185 19.16 14.33 24.75
CA ASN A 185 19.96 13.57 23.78
C ASN A 185 20.88 14.47 22.94
N TYR A 186 20.58 15.77 22.82
CA TYR A 186 21.29 16.70 21.94
C TYR A 186 21.62 18.01 22.67
N ASN A 187 22.79 18.56 22.41
CA ASN A 187 23.15 19.88 22.89
C ASN A 187 22.48 21.00 22.05
N LYS A 188 22.49 22.23 22.55
CA LYS A 188 21.80 23.37 21.91
C LYS A 188 22.31 23.70 20.51
N ARG A 189 23.58 23.45 20.20
CA ARG A 189 24.16 23.65 18.86
C ARG A 189 23.63 22.62 17.88
N GLU A 190 23.59 21.37 18.31
CA GLU A 190 23.01 20.28 17.52
C GLU A 190 21.52 20.53 17.27
N ILE A 191 20.75 20.94 18.29
CA ILE A 191 19.33 21.26 18.13
C ILE A 191 19.12 22.40 17.13
N MET A 192 19.97 23.41 17.12
CA MET A 192 19.88 24.51 16.15
C MET A 192 20.17 24.04 14.73
N ALA A 193 21.19 23.20 14.54
CA ALA A 193 21.48 22.62 13.22
C ALA A 193 20.31 21.73 12.73
N LEU A 194 19.78 20.86 13.61
CA LEU A 194 18.63 20.03 13.32
C LEU A 194 17.38 20.87 12.99
N TYR A 195 17.16 21.97 13.70
CA TYR A 195 16.06 22.89 13.42
C TYR A 195 16.13 23.44 11.99
N PHE A 196 17.27 24.01 11.61
CA PHE A 196 17.46 24.58 10.27
C PHE A 196 17.43 23.52 9.17
N ASN A 197 17.86 22.30 9.44
CA ASN A 197 17.83 21.21 8.48
C ASN A 197 16.41 20.64 8.26
N ASN A 198 15.52 20.75 9.25
CA ASN A 198 14.17 20.18 9.19
C ASN A 198 13.07 21.21 8.92
N ILE A 199 13.40 22.44 8.54
CA ILE A 199 12.38 23.37 8.03
C ILE A 199 12.07 22.98 6.59
N GLU A 200 10.80 22.72 6.30
CA GLU A 200 10.28 22.60 4.95
C GLU A 200 9.94 24.00 4.44
N TYR A 201 10.69 24.44 3.48
CA TYR A 201 10.47 25.71 2.79
C TYR A 201 9.55 25.53 1.60
N ALA A 202 9.04 26.63 1.05
CA ALA A 202 8.33 26.59 -0.22
C ALA A 202 9.27 26.11 -1.35
N GLU A 203 8.72 25.69 -2.47
CA GLU A 203 9.46 25.19 -3.65
C GLU A 203 10.10 23.80 -3.48
N GLY A 204 9.66 23.03 -2.48
CA GLY A 204 10.19 21.69 -2.21
C GLY A 204 11.58 21.69 -1.58
N ASP A 205 12.04 22.81 -1.04
CA ASP A 205 13.31 22.89 -0.33
C ASP A 205 13.19 22.43 1.12
N LYS A 206 14.09 21.59 1.56
CA LYS A 206 14.23 21.21 2.96
C LYS A 206 15.62 21.60 3.46
N GLY A 207 15.64 22.43 4.48
CA GLY A 207 16.85 22.94 5.10
C GLY A 207 17.33 24.30 4.58
N LEU A 208 17.99 25.03 5.49
CA LEU A 208 18.47 26.38 5.26
C LEU A 208 19.43 26.50 4.07
N ALA A 209 20.37 25.57 3.92
CA ALA A 209 21.34 25.61 2.84
C ALA A 209 20.69 25.36 1.46
N ALA A 210 19.60 24.59 1.40
CA ALA A 210 18.86 24.38 0.16
C ALA A 210 18.16 25.68 -0.27
N ILE A 211 17.41 26.34 0.63
CA ILE A 211 16.67 27.56 0.29
C ILE A 211 17.58 28.76 0.02
N MET A 212 18.77 28.84 0.65
CA MET A 212 19.82 29.82 0.30
C MET A 212 20.23 29.71 -1.17
N MET A 213 20.48 28.48 -1.62
CA MET A 213 20.86 28.21 -3.00
C MET A 213 19.72 28.48 -3.95
N THR A 214 18.49 28.12 -3.57
CA THR A 214 17.29 28.29 -4.41
C THR A 214 16.97 29.76 -4.68
N TYR A 215 16.92 30.57 -3.64
CA TYR A 215 16.53 31.98 -3.84
C TYR A 215 17.71 32.85 -4.30
N PHE A 216 18.90 32.61 -3.80
CA PHE A 216 20.00 33.56 -3.97
C PHE A 216 21.26 32.97 -4.62
N GLY A 217 21.26 31.67 -4.96
CA GLY A 217 22.43 31.02 -5.58
C GLY A 217 23.67 30.99 -4.68
N LYS A 218 23.49 31.15 -3.36
CA LYS A 218 24.60 31.28 -2.41
C LYS A 218 24.73 30.07 -1.49
N THR A 219 25.98 29.70 -1.25
CA THR A 219 26.34 28.75 -0.18
C THR A 219 26.37 29.43 1.18
N PRO A 220 26.23 28.69 2.30
CA PRO A 220 26.36 29.26 3.65
C PRO A 220 27.63 30.06 3.90
N ASP A 221 28.74 29.65 3.30
CA ASP A 221 30.05 30.34 3.44
C ASP A 221 30.03 31.75 2.85
N GLN A 222 29.31 31.99 1.76
CA GLN A 222 29.20 33.31 1.12
C GLN A 222 28.41 34.30 1.99
N TYR A 223 27.65 33.84 2.96
CA TYR A 223 26.97 34.70 3.95
C TYR A 223 27.82 35.09 5.15
N LYS A 224 29.06 34.58 5.26
CA LYS A 224 30.00 34.99 6.30
C LYS A 224 30.50 36.43 6.09
N GLU A 225 30.50 36.88 4.84
CA GLU A 225 30.81 38.28 4.51
C GLU A 225 29.62 39.19 4.91
N ARG A 226 29.97 40.30 5.59
CA ARG A 226 29.00 41.23 6.14
C ARG A 226 28.69 42.37 5.15
N THR A 227 27.98 42.05 4.09
CA THR A 227 27.48 43.02 3.09
C THR A 227 26.06 43.42 3.38
N THR A 228 25.62 44.56 2.87
CA THR A 228 24.21 45.02 2.92
C THR A 228 23.27 43.96 2.36
N GLN A 229 23.61 43.38 1.24
CA GLN A 229 22.87 42.29 0.59
C GLN A 229 22.74 41.07 1.50
N ASN A 230 23.87 40.59 2.04
CA ASN A 230 23.86 39.40 2.92
C ASN A 230 23.07 39.64 4.21
N ILE A 231 23.11 40.85 4.77
CA ILE A 231 22.28 41.20 5.95
C ILE A 231 20.79 41.14 5.62
N ALA A 232 20.38 41.69 4.48
CA ALA A 232 18.98 41.71 4.05
C ALA A 232 18.45 40.29 3.77
N GLU A 233 19.21 39.50 3.04
CA GLU A 233 18.89 38.12 2.70
C GLU A 233 18.83 37.22 3.96
N GLN A 234 19.79 37.35 4.89
CA GLN A 234 19.78 36.62 6.17
C GLN A 234 18.59 36.99 7.03
N ALA A 235 18.18 38.27 7.07
CA ALA A 235 16.98 38.69 7.80
C ALA A 235 15.72 38.07 7.20
N TYR A 236 15.64 37.99 5.88
CA TYR A 236 14.53 37.32 5.21
C TYR A 236 14.52 35.81 5.49
N LEU A 237 15.65 35.12 5.38
CA LEU A 237 15.78 33.67 5.63
C LEU A 237 15.37 33.30 7.07
N VAL A 238 15.74 34.11 8.07
CA VAL A 238 15.27 33.96 9.45
C VAL A 238 13.75 34.13 9.54
N GLY A 239 13.20 35.10 8.83
CA GLY A 239 11.78 35.38 8.85
C GLY A 239 10.92 34.36 8.10
N LEU A 240 11.47 33.75 7.09
CA LEU A 240 10.80 32.79 6.21
C LEU A 240 10.32 31.54 6.94
N GLY A 241 11.11 31.03 7.90
CA GLY A 241 10.80 29.79 8.63
C GLY A 241 9.49 29.81 9.42
N GLN A 242 8.91 30.97 9.71
CA GLN A 242 7.64 31.09 10.43
C GLN A 242 6.43 30.63 9.58
N ALA A 243 6.39 31.04 8.30
CA ALA A 243 5.30 30.75 7.38
C ALA A 243 5.87 30.69 5.94
N PRO A 244 6.53 29.60 5.55
CA PRO A 244 7.26 29.52 4.28
C PRO A 244 6.39 29.76 3.05
N SER A 245 5.15 29.27 3.03
CA SER A 245 4.23 29.49 1.93
C SER A 245 3.76 30.93 1.80
N ASP A 246 3.50 31.60 2.94
CA ASP A 246 3.04 33.00 2.94
C ASP A 246 4.15 33.99 2.54
N TYR A 247 5.39 33.68 2.93
CA TYR A 247 6.55 34.51 2.65
C TYR A 247 7.40 34.02 1.47
N ASN A 248 6.85 33.13 0.63
CA ASN A 248 7.49 32.66 -0.57
C ASN A 248 7.86 33.81 -1.51
N LEU A 249 9.15 33.96 -1.83
CA LEU A 249 9.66 35.11 -2.58
C LEU A 249 9.21 35.11 -4.04
N TYR A 250 8.97 33.94 -4.66
CA TYR A 250 8.43 33.84 -6.02
C TYR A 250 6.93 34.15 -6.10
N ALA A 251 6.17 33.72 -5.09
CA ALA A 251 4.72 33.86 -5.09
C ALA A 251 4.24 35.17 -4.44
N ASN A 252 4.91 35.62 -3.38
CA ASN A 252 4.47 36.74 -2.54
C ASN A 252 5.63 37.72 -2.20
N PRO A 253 6.30 38.32 -3.18
CA PRO A 253 7.48 39.17 -2.96
C PRO A 253 7.22 40.34 -1.98
N GLU A 254 6.06 40.94 -2.03
CA GLU A 254 5.70 42.07 -1.13
C GLU A 254 5.61 41.60 0.34
N LYS A 255 5.02 40.45 0.61
CA LYS A 255 4.96 39.87 1.94
C LYS A 255 6.35 39.48 2.44
N ALA A 256 7.19 38.92 1.56
CA ALA A 256 8.58 38.60 1.84
C ALA A 256 9.38 39.83 2.26
N GLU A 257 9.28 40.93 1.48
CA GLU A 257 9.90 42.20 1.79
C GLU A 257 9.43 42.78 3.14
N LYS A 258 8.14 42.77 3.41
CA LYS A 258 7.58 43.20 4.69
C LYS A 258 8.11 42.36 5.85
N ARG A 259 8.21 41.07 5.69
CA ARG A 259 8.77 40.15 6.70
C ARG A 259 10.25 40.37 6.91
N LYS A 260 11.06 40.54 5.86
CA LYS A 260 12.47 40.99 5.97
C LYS A 260 12.61 42.23 6.83
N ASN A 261 11.82 43.28 6.51
CA ASN A 261 11.88 44.55 7.24
C ASN A 261 11.52 44.43 8.70
N THR A 262 10.55 43.57 9.03
CA THR A 262 10.19 43.22 10.41
C THR A 262 11.37 42.60 11.16
N VAL A 263 12.04 41.64 10.56
CA VAL A 263 13.19 40.96 11.18
C VAL A 263 14.38 41.88 11.29
N LEU A 264 14.66 42.75 10.30
CA LEU A 264 15.68 43.79 10.39
C LEU A 264 15.44 44.75 11.57
N GLY A 265 14.17 45.06 11.84
CA GLY A 265 13.81 45.85 13.01
C GLY A 265 14.22 45.20 14.33
N VAL A 266 13.97 43.86 14.43
CA VAL A 266 14.40 43.05 15.59
C VAL A 266 15.95 43.00 15.66
N PHE A 267 16.62 42.81 14.54
CA PHE A 267 18.08 42.78 14.51
C PHE A 267 18.70 44.10 15.05
N LYS A 268 18.14 45.22 14.61
CA LYS A 268 18.54 46.53 15.11
C LYS A 268 18.26 46.68 16.62
N GLU A 269 17.03 46.37 17.08
CA GLU A 269 16.62 46.42 18.49
C GLU A 269 17.56 45.62 19.39
N LYS A 270 17.98 44.44 18.93
CA LYS A 270 18.88 43.53 19.66
C LYS A 270 20.37 43.83 19.45
N GLY A 271 20.71 44.90 18.75
CA GLY A 271 22.09 45.29 18.49
C GLY A 271 22.88 44.32 17.59
N LEU A 272 22.20 43.53 16.80
CA LEU A 272 22.83 42.59 15.85
C LEU A 272 23.35 43.31 14.61
N ILE A 273 22.72 44.43 14.24
CA ILE A 273 23.10 45.33 13.17
C ILE A 273 23.07 46.78 13.62
N SER A 274 23.89 47.63 13.03
CA SER A 274 23.94 49.07 13.27
C SER A 274 22.76 49.80 12.59
N ASP A 275 22.55 51.05 12.93
CA ASP A 275 21.54 51.93 12.33
C ASP A 275 21.80 52.15 10.83
N LYS A 276 23.06 52.20 10.42
CA LYS A 276 23.47 52.34 9.04
C LYS A 276 23.12 51.06 8.25
N GLU A 277 23.55 49.91 8.75
CA GLU A 277 23.25 48.61 8.14
C GLU A 277 21.73 48.37 8.04
N TYR A 278 20.97 48.75 9.09
CA TYR A 278 19.51 48.65 9.06
C TYR A 278 18.89 49.45 7.89
N LYS A 279 19.31 50.69 7.72
CA LYS A 279 18.78 51.57 6.65
C LYS A 279 19.11 51.01 5.27
N GLU A 280 20.35 50.61 5.08
CA GLU A 280 20.83 50.08 3.82
C GLU A 280 20.16 48.72 3.48
N ALA A 281 20.11 47.77 4.41
CA ALA A 281 19.50 46.46 4.20
C ALA A 281 17.98 46.57 4.02
N LYS A 282 17.32 47.52 4.66
CA LYS A 282 15.90 47.78 4.45
C LYS A 282 15.58 48.30 3.06
N ALA A 283 16.49 49.09 2.47
CA ALA A 283 16.34 49.62 1.13
C ALA A 283 16.64 48.56 0.02
N TYR A 284 17.41 47.54 0.36
CA TYR A 284 17.74 46.44 -0.55
C TYR A 284 16.49 45.61 -0.88
N LYS A 285 16.24 45.34 -2.18
CA LYS A 285 15.13 44.51 -2.65
C LYS A 285 15.59 43.07 -2.83
N LEU A 286 14.89 42.12 -2.23
CA LEU A 286 15.20 40.69 -2.34
C LEU A 286 15.14 40.18 -3.77
N THR A 287 14.27 40.78 -4.60
CA THR A 287 14.10 40.41 -6.01
C THR A 287 15.29 40.77 -6.91
N ASP A 288 16.16 41.68 -6.47
CA ASP A 288 17.32 42.14 -7.27
C ASP A 288 18.36 41.03 -7.50
N ASN A 289 18.37 40.02 -6.62
CA ASN A 289 19.29 38.88 -6.72
C ASN A 289 18.52 37.53 -6.68
N LEU A 290 17.24 37.55 -6.96
CA LEU A 290 16.43 36.34 -6.97
C LEU A 290 16.81 35.46 -8.14
N GLN A 291 17.24 34.22 -7.87
CA GLN A 291 17.55 33.24 -8.92
C GLN A 291 16.30 32.83 -9.69
N PRO A 292 16.42 32.42 -10.95
CA PRO A 292 15.30 31.80 -11.66
C PRO A 292 14.74 30.62 -10.88
N ARG A 293 13.41 30.45 -10.96
CA ARG A 293 12.76 29.31 -10.29
C ARG A 293 13.36 27.99 -10.79
N PHE A 294 13.77 27.16 -9.86
CA PHE A 294 14.37 25.86 -10.19
C PHE A 294 13.43 25.01 -11.05
N ARG A 295 14.00 24.36 -12.02
CA ARG A 295 13.37 23.25 -12.77
C ARG A 295 14.30 22.06 -12.70
N GLU A 296 13.73 20.86 -12.52
CA GLU A 296 14.48 19.61 -12.64
C GLU A 296 15.27 19.58 -13.96
N SER A 297 16.50 19.06 -13.95
CA SER A 297 17.24 18.89 -15.19
C SER A 297 16.49 17.95 -16.13
N GLU A 298 16.49 18.21 -17.41
CA GLU A 298 15.81 17.37 -18.38
C GLU A 298 16.32 15.92 -18.33
N ASP A 299 17.65 15.75 -18.15
CA ASP A 299 18.25 14.41 -18.02
C ASP A 299 17.72 13.63 -16.83
N GLN A 300 17.59 14.28 -15.65
CA GLN A 300 17.03 13.64 -14.46
C GLN A 300 15.54 13.32 -14.64
N ARG A 301 14.80 14.21 -15.25
CA ARG A 301 13.40 14.02 -15.57
C ARG A 301 13.20 12.84 -16.52
N GLN A 302 13.99 12.77 -17.58
CA GLN A 302 13.96 11.65 -18.53
C GLN A 302 14.33 10.33 -17.86
N GLN A 303 15.33 10.34 -16.98
CA GLN A 303 15.69 9.15 -16.21
C GLN A 303 14.59 8.70 -15.27
N ASN A 304 13.98 9.62 -14.51
CA ASN A 304 12.83 9.32 -13.63
C ASN A 304 11.65 8.77 -14.43
N LEU A 305 11.37 9.33 -15.63
CA LEU A 305 10.30 8.88 -16.51
C LEU A 305 10.57 7.48 -17.09
N LYS A 306 11.82 7.18 -17.48
CA LYS A 306 12.19 5.91 -18.08
C LYS A 306 11.85 4.72 -17.18
N TYR A 307 12.07 4.84 -15.88
CA TYR A 307 11.82 3.76 -14.91
C TYR A 307 10.56 4.00 -14.04
N LYS A 308 9.73 5.00 -14.41
CA LYS A 308 8.59 5.46 -13.59
C LYS A 308 7.69 4.32 -13.14
N VAL A 309 7.29 3.44 -14.05
CA VAL A 309 6.41 2.31 -13.76
C VAL A 309 6.94 1.41 -12.64
N TYR A 310 8.24 1.11 -12.67
CA TYR A 310 8.89 0.30 -11.66
C TYR A 310 9.12 1.09 -10.36
N THR A 311 9.57 2.34 -10.46
CA THR A 311 9.86 3.16 -9.28
C THR A 311 8.62 3.58 -8.52
N ASP A 312 7.48 3.79 -9.21
CA ASP A 312 6.18 4.03 -8.56
C ASP A 312 5.75 2.79 -7.71
N ALA A 313 5.97 1.58 -8.23
CA ALA A 313 5.71 0.35 -7.47
C ALA A 313 6.68 0.20 -6.27
N VAL A 314 7.95 0.58 -6.42
CA VAL A 314 8.92 0.63 -5.29
C VAL A 314 8.47 1.64 -4.23
N LEU A 315 8.01 2.82 -4.63
CA LEU A 315 7.52 3.85 -3.70
C LEU A 315 6.26 3.40 -2.96
N ALA A 316 5.36 2.68 -3.64
CA ALA A 316 4.18 2.08 -3.01
C ALA A 316 4.59 1.01 -1.98
N ASP A 317 5.49 0.08 -2.35
CA ASP A 317 6.01 -0.96 -1.44
C ASP A 317 6.71 -0.34 -0.21
N LEU A 318 7.51 0.73 -0.39
CA LEU A 318 8.10 1.48 0.72
C LEU A 318 7.03 2.05 1.65
N SER A 319 5.99 2.66 1.08
CA SER A 319 4.87 3.24 1.85
C SER A 319 4.14 2.18 2.67
N ASP A 320 3.85 1.02 2.09
CA ASP A 320 3.19 -0.11 2.77
C ASP A 320 4.05 -0.67 3.91
N GLN A 321 5.37 -0.61 3.77
CA GLN A 321 6.32 -0.95 4.83
C GLN A 321 6.51 0.17 5.87
N GLY A 322 5.81 1.31 5.74
CA GLY A 322 5.86 2.46 6.65
C GLY A 322 7.04 3.42 6.42
N TYR A 323 7.69 3.34 5.26
CA TYR A 323 8.75 4.28 4.87
C TYR A 323 8.20 5.38 3.98
N ASP A 324 8.60 6.62 4.26
CA ASP A 324 8.22 7.81 3.48
C ASP A 324 9.50 8.53 3.03
N THR A 325 9.75 8.53 1.74
CA THR A 325 10.93 9.17 1.13
C THR A 325 10.99 10.68 1.34
N LYS A 326 9.83 11.30 1.62
CA LYS A 326 9.74 12.74 1.95
C LYS A 326 10.08 13.04 3.40
N LYS A 327 9.93 12.06 4.30
CA LYS A 327 10.21 12.20 5.73
C LYS A 327 11.56 11.67 6.17
N ALA A 328 12.15 10.79 5.36
CA ALA A 328 13.46 10.21 5.63
C ALA A 328 14.26 10.10 4.33
N THR A 329 15.54 10.41 4.38
CA THR A 329 16.44 10.14 3.26
C THR A 329 16.77 8.67 3.20
N LEU A 330 16.41 8.03 2.11
CA LEU A 330 16.59 6.62 1.88
C LEU A 330 17.41 6.38 0.60
N LYS A 331 18.39 5.50 0.68
CA LYS A 331 19.00 4.88 -0.50
C LYS A 331 18.43 3.49 -0.65
N VAL A 332 17.55 3.33 -1.62
CA VAL A 332 16.80 2.10 -1.83
C VAL A 332 17.44 1.32 -2.96
N LYS A 333 18.13 0.23 -2.63
CA LYS A 333 18.66 -0.70 -3.61
C LYS A 333 17.59 -1.68 -4.02
N THR A 334 17.35 -1.79 -5.33
CA THR A 334 16.36 -2.69 -5.91
C THR A 334 17.01 -3.89 -6.58
N PHE A 335 16.18 -4.85 -7.00
CA PHE A 335 16.61 -5.99 -7.82
C PHE A 335 16.65 -5.66 -9.31
N LEU A 336 16.29 -4.46 -9.76
CA LEU A 336 16.21 -4.10 -11.16
C LEU A 336 17.51 -4.38 -11.92
N ASN A 337 17.44 -5.22 -12.93
CA ASN A 337 18.47 -5.36 -13.95
C ASN A 337 18.08 -4.50 -15.14
N ARG A 338 18.84 -3.43 -15.41
CA ARG A 338 18.53 -2.48 -16.49
C ARG A 338 18.47 -3.13 -17.85
N GLU A 339 19.43 -3.98 -18.19
CA GLU A 339 19.49 -4.64 -19.49
C GLU A 339 18.22 -5.46 -19.77
N THR A 340 17.81 -6.26 -18.78
CA THR A 340 16.60 -7.09 -18.88
C THR A 340 15.33 -6.24 -18.95
N PHE A 341 15.25 -5.23 -18.08
CA PHE A 341 14.09 -4.34 -18.01
C PHE A 341 13.93 -3.53 -19.30
N ASP A 342 15.02 -2.93 -19.78
CA ASP A 342 15.02 -2.11 -20.99
C ASP A 342 14.65 -2.97 -22.21
N HIS A 343 15.18 -4.19 -22.33
CA HIS A 343 14.84 -5.10 -23.44
C HIS A 343 13.37 -5.52 -23.44
N ILE A 344 12.81 -5.86 -22.26
CA ILE A 344 11.37 -6.21 -22.15
C ILE A 344 10.52 -4.97 -22.51
N THR A 345 10.92 -3.79 -22.07
CA THR A 345 10.23 -2.55 -22.41
C THR A 345 10.26 -2.29 -23.91
N GLU A 346 11.44 -2.42 -24.54
CA GLU A 346 11.61 -2.22 -25.99
C GLU A 346 10.76 -3.20 -26.81
N LEU A 347 10.79 -4.48 -26.48
CA LEU A 347 9.91 -5.49 -27.10
C LEU A 347 8.44 -5.09 -26.98
N SER A 348 8.03 -4.65 -25.78
CA SER A 348 6.63 -4.27 -25.50
C SER A 348 6.19 -2.97 -26.20
N GLN A 349 7.11 -2.17 -26.71
CA GLN A 349 6.76 -0.97 -27.51
C GLN A 349 6.66 -1.27 -29.01
N ASN A 350 7.02 -2.49 -29.46
CA ASN A 350 6.96 -2.84 -30.88
C ASN A 350 5.51 -2.95 -31.38
N PRO A 351 5.09 -2.08 -32.34
CA PRO A 351 3.72 -2.05 -32.81
C PRO A 351 3.24 -3.36 -33.48
N ALA A 352 4.15 -4.26 -33.85
CA ALA A 352 3.79 -5.56 -34.44
C ALA A 352 2.99 -6.48 -33.50
N TYR A 353 2.98 -6.20 -32.20
CA TYR A 353 2.23 -6.96 -31.19
C TYR A 353 0.84 -6.37 -30.89
N TYR A 354 0.41 -5.31 -31.57
CA TYR A 354 -0.82 -4.59 -31.26
C TYR A 354 -1.67 -4.39 -32.52
N LEU A 355 -2.98 -4.28 -32.32
CA LEU A 355 -3.92 -4.01 -33.40
C LEU A 355 -3.82 -2.58 -33.93
N ASP A 356 -3.62 -1.62 -33.03
CA ASP A 356 -3.51 -0.21 -33.36
C ASP A 356 -2.66 0.55 -32.32
N SER A 357 -2.63 1.90 -32.46
CA SER A 357 -1.86 2.77 -31.57
C SER A 357 -2.45 2.93 -30.17
N ASP A 358 -3.74 2.68 -30.02
CA ASP A 358 -4.51 2.99 -28.81
C ASP A 358 -4.60 1.77 -27.88
N GLU A 359 -4.32 0.56 -28.39
CA GLU A 359 -4.25 -0.64 -27.56
C GLU A 359 -3.12 -0.53 -26.54
N GLN A 360 -3.44 -0.69 -25.27
CA GLN A 360 -2.56 -0.58 -24.13
C GLN A 360 -2.06 -1.95 -23.65
N ILE A 361 -1.06 -1.93 -22.78
CA ILE A 361 -0.47 -3.12 -22.16
C ILE A 361 -0.23 -2.90 -20.67
N GLY A 362 -0.53 -3.93 -19.87
CA GLY A 362 0.03 -4.17 -18.57
C GLY A 362 0.84 -5.46 -18.60
N LEU A 363 2.09 -5.43 -18.17
CA LEU A 363 2.96 -6.59 -18.19
C LEU A 363 3.78 -6.69 -16.91
N THR A 364 3.90 -7.89 -16.36
CA THR A 364 4.82 -8.18 -15.25
C THR A 364 5.51 -9.52 -15.48
N VAL A 365 6.80 -9.53 -15.21
CA VAL A 365 7.60 -10.77 -15.12
C VAL A 365 8.17 -10.85 -13.70
N THR A 366 7.96 -11.99 -13.04
CA THR A 366 8.63 -12.33 -11.79
C THR A 366 9.53 -13.55 -11.96
N ASP A 367 10.54 -13.67 -11.08
CA ASP A 367 11.20 -14.97 -10.87
C ASP A 367 10.51 -15.77 -9.76
N ASN A 368 10.97 -16.99 -9.51
CA ASN A 368 10.42 -17.86 -8.46
C ASN A 368 10.72 -17.39 -7.02
N ASN A 369 11.60 -16.38 -6.86
CA ASN A 369 11.84 -15.72 -5.57
C ASN A 369 10.93 -14.49 -5.38
N GLY A 370 9.97 -14.26 -6.27
CA GLY A 370 9.09 -13.12 -6.29
C GLY A 370 9.72 -11.82 -6.82
N ILE A 371 10.97 -11.85 -7.26
CA ILE A 371 11.66 -10.67 -7.79
C ILE A 371 11.01 -10.22 -9.09
N VAL A 372 10.59 -8.96 -9.16
CA VAL A 372 10.06 -8.35 -10.38
C VAL A 372 11.21 -7.99 -11.30
N VAL A 373 11.40 -8.79 -12.35
CA VAL A 373 12.48 -8.65 -13.34
C VAL A 373 12.10 -7.77 -14.53
N GLY A 374 10.80 -7.60 -14.79
CA GLY A 374 10.26 -6.74 -15.85
C GLY A 374 8.85 -6.25 -15.51
N MET A 375 8.56 -4.99 -15.86
CA MET A 375 7.25 -4.39 -15.66
C MET A 375 7.01 -3.33 -16.73
N VAL A 376 5.84 -3.37 -17.38
CA VAL A 376 5.40 -2.37 -18.36
C VAL A 376 3.98 -1.93 -18.01
N GLY A 377 3.77 -0.64 -17.82
CA GLY A 377 2.49 -0.09 -17.38
C GLY A 377 1.65 0.55 -18.47
N GLY A 378 2.15 0.61 -19.72
CA GLY A 378 1.47 1.19 -20.86
C GLY A 378 2.38 1.31 -22.06
N ARG A 379 1.83 1.68 -23.23
CA ARG A 379 2.62 1.92 -24.45
C ARG A 379 3.12 3.36 -24.56
N ASN A 380 2.43 4.30 -23.93
CA ASN A 380 2.85 5.70 -23.86
C ASN A 380 3.25 6.01 -22.43
N THR A 381 4.55 6.19 -22.19
CA THR A 381 5.14 6.37 -20.85
C THR A 381 4.74 7.69 -20.16
N GLN A 382 3.93 8.54 -20.78
CA GLN A 382 3.47 9.81 -20.22
C GLN A 382 2.16 9.68 -19.43
N ASP A 383 1.47 8.53 -19.52
CA ASP A 383 0.24 8.31 -18.80
C ASP A 383 0.50 8.04 -17.32
N GLU A 384 -0.32 8.65 -16.47
CA GLU A 384 -0.24 8.45 -15.00
C GLU A 384 -0.69 7.05 -14.58
N LEU A 385 -1.29 6.27 -15.51
CA LEU A 385 -1.91 4.99 -15.25
C LEU A 385 -0.92 3.83 -15.43
N ASN A 386 -0.64 3.10 -14.35
CA ASN A 386 0.17 1.88 -14.40
C ASN A 386 -0.72 0.65 -14.52
N HIS A 387 -0.94 0.15 -15.75
CA HIS A 387 -1.75 -1.05 -16.01
C HIS A 387 -1.19 -2.33 -15.39
N ALA A 388 0.11 -2.37 -15.07
CA ALA A 388 0.70 -3.55 -14.45
C ALA A 388 0.27 -3.75 -12.98
N THR A 389 -0.08 -2.67 -12.28
CA THR A 389 -0.51 -2.70 -10.86
C THR A 389 -2.01 -2.47 -10.69
N GLN A 390 -2.73 -2.09 -11.77
CA GLN A 390 -4.15 -1.80 -11.72
C GLN A 390 -4.98 -3.07 -11.55
N THR A 391 -5.90 -3.09 -10.58
CA THR A 391 -6.75 -4.27 -10.25
C THR A 391 -8.18 -4.16 -10.78
N GLY A 392 -8.50 -3.17 -11.61
CA GLY A 392 -9.85 -2.91 -12.12
C GLY A 392 -10.28 -3.77 -13.32
N ARG A 393 -9.40 -4.62 -13.87
CA ARG A 393 -9.66 -5.41 -15.07
C ARG A 393 -9.94 -6.86 -14.75
N SER A 394 -11.01 -7.41 -15.37
CA SER A 394 -11.32 -8.82 -15.23
C SER A 394 -10.27 -9.69 -15.95
N SER A 395 -9.80 -10.71 -15.28
CA SER A 395 -8.85 -11.68 -15.80
C SER A 395 -9.46 -12.62 -16.84
N GLY A 396 -10.79 -12.65 -16.94
CA GLY A 396 -11.47 -13.68 -17.71
C GLY A 396 -10.96 -15.10 -17.32
N SER A 397 -10.81 -15.95 -18.29
CA SER A 397 -10.40 -17.34 -18.10
C SER A 397 -8.96 -17.57 -17.61
N SER A 398 -8.16 -16.51 -17.43
CA SER A 398 -6.74 -16.69 -17.08
C SER A 398 -6.54 -17.26 -15.67
N LEU A 399 -7.48 -17.06 -14.76
CA LEU A 399 -7.42 -17.55 -13.38
C LEU A 399 -8.04 -18.91 -13.13
N LYS A 400 -8.56 -19.61 -14.13
CA LYS A 400 -9.12 -20.97 -13.98
C LYS A 400 -8.19 -21.99 -13.29
N PRO A 401 -6.86 -21.91 -13.44
CA PRO A 401 -5.96 -22.71 -12.61
C PRO A 401 -6.14 -22.50 -11.11
N PHE A 402 -6.51 -21.29 -10.67
CA PHE A 402 -6.64 -20.91 -9.27
C PHE A 402 -8.08 -20.95 -8.77
N THR A 403 -9.05 -20.71 -9.64
CA THR A 403 -10.46 -20.66 -9.26
C THR A 403 -11.15 -22.02 -9.30
N ALA A 404 -10.58 -22.99 -10.01
CA ALA A 404 -11.19 -24.31 -10.17
C ALA A 404 -10.19 -25.46 -10.01
N TYR A 405 -9.21 -25.59 -10.90
CA TYR A 405 -8.39 -26.80 -10.97
C TYR A 405 -7.40 -26.94 -9.81
N GLY A 406 -6.75 -25.86 -9.39
CA GLY A 406 -5.85 -25.87 -8.24
C GLY A 406 -6.52 -26.29 -6.95
N PRO A 407 -7.60 -25.60 -6.52
CA PRO A 407 -8.35 -26.03 -5.35
C PRO A 407 -8.99 -27.42 -5.52
N LEU A 408 -9.40 -27.83 -6.72
CA LEU A 408 -9.87 -29.20 -6.95
C LEU A 408 -8.81 -30.23 -6.58
N PHE A 409 -7.58 -30.06 -7.07
CA PHE A 409 -6.49 -31.00 -6.78
C PHE A 409 -5.93 -30.85 -5.37
N GLN A 410 -5.96 -29.65 -4.80
CA GLN A 410 -5.52 -29.37 -3.43
C GLN A 410 -6.38 -30.10 -2.40
N TYR A 411 -7.71 -30.03 -2.56
CA TYR A 411 -8.64 -30.58 -1.58
C TYR A 411 -9.15 -31.98 -1.92
N PHE A 412 -9.12 -32.37 -3.19
CA PHE A 412 -9.71 -33.61 -3.68
C PHE A 412 -8.80 -34.38 -4.68
N GLY A 413 -7.49 -34.15 -4.64
CA GLY A 413 -6.54 -34.70 -5.60
C GLY A 413 -6.43 -36.23 -5.60
N ASN A 414 -6.86 -36.90 -4.51
CA ASN A 414 -6.98 -38.36 -4.45
C ASN A 414 -8.28 -38.92 -5.08
N GLN A 415 -9.26 -38.04 -5.35
CA GLN A 415 -10.55 -38.39 -6.01
C GLN A 415 -10.58 -37.89 -7.45
N TYR A 416 -10.02 -36.69 -7.70
CA TYR A 416 -9.97 -36.04 -8.99
C TYR A 416 -8.54 -35.80 -9.42
N GLY A 417 -8.19 -36.32 -10.57
CA GLY A 417 -6.92 -36.05 -11.24
C GLY A 417 -7.13 -35.21 -12.51
N SER A 418 -6.06 -34.89 -13.21
CA SER A 418 -6.13 -34.17 -14.48
C SER A 418 -6.82 -34.94 -15.60
N GLY A 419 -6.97 -36.26 -15.45
CA GLY A 419 -7.75 -37.13 -16.32
C GLY A 419 -9.23 -37.27 -15.96
N SER A 420 -9.67 -36.70 -14.84
CA SER A 420 -11.09 -36.76 -14.43
C SER A 420 -11.97 -36.06 -15.45
N SER A 421 -13.16 -36.64 -15.66
CA SER A 421 -14.07 -36.27 -16.74
C SER A 421 -15.15 -35.33 -16.26
N PHE A 422 -15.45 -34.28 -17.02
CA PHE A 422 -16.48 -33.29 -16.75
C PHE A 422 -17.34 -33.04 -18.01
N SER A 423 -18.62 -32.80 -17.80
CA SER A 423 -19.52 -32.43 -18.92
C SER A 423 -19.22 -31.02 -19.40
N SER A 424 -19.10 -30.86 -20.73
CA SER A 424 -18.98 -29.55 -21.38
C SER A 424 -20.32 -28.99 -21.88
N ALA A 425 -21.43 -29.64 -21.58
CA ALA A 425 -22.78 -29.16 -21.89
C ALA A 425 -23.07 -27.82 -21.17
N PRO A 426 -24.01 -27.03 -21.68
CA PRO A 426 -24.45 -25.81 -21.00
C PRO A 426 -24.74 -26.04 -19.51
N TYR A 427 -24.43 -25.03 -18.69
CA TYR A 427 -24.59 -25.09 -17.23
C TYR A 427 -25.56 -24.01 -16.77
N THR A 428 -26.66 -24.41 -16.15
CA THR A 428 -27.60 -23.47 -15.55
C THR A 428 -27.17 -23.16 -14.13
N TYR A 429 -27.02 -21.88 -13.79
CA TYR A 429 -26.67 -21.46 -12.43
C TYR A 429 -27.74 -21.89 -11.44
N PRO A 430 -27.37 -22.47 -10.30
CA PRO A 430 -28.30 -22.92 -9.29
C PRO A 430 -29.26 -21.81 -8.85
N GLY A 431 -30.55 -22.11 -8.83
CA GLY A 431 -31.62 -21.17 -8.41
C GLY A 431 -31.95 -20.05 -9.41
N THR A 432 -31.41 -20.12 -10.64
CA THR A 432 -31.67 -19.12 -11.71
C THR A 432 -32.06 -19.77 -13.02
N SER A 433 -32.52 -18.94 -13.99
CA SER A 433 -32.69 -19.35 -15.40
C SER A 433 -31.47 -19.01 -16.27
N VAL A 434 -30.40 -18.47 -15.67
CA VAL A 434 -29.22 -18.04 -16.41
C VAL A 434 -28.37 -19.25 -16.80
N VAL A 435 -28.02 -19.34 -18.09
CA VAL A 435 -27.27 -20.45 -18.64
C VAL A 435 -25.86 -19.98 -19.04
N MET A 436 -24.84 -20.62 -18.49
CA MET A 436 -23.46 -20.45 -18.91
C MET A 436 -23.15 -21.39 -20.08
N ASN A 437 -22.50 -20.85 -21.10
CA ASN A 437 -22.00 -21.60 -22.25
C ASN A 437 -20.48 -21.51 -22.31
N ASN A 438 -19.87 -22.46 -23.03
CA ASN A 438 -18.49 -22.28 -23.49
C ASN A 438 -18.46 -21.26 -24.64
N TYR A 439 -17.28 -20.69 -24.88
CA TYR A 439 -17.09 -19.74 -25.97
C TYR A 439 -17.63 -20.29 -27.29
N GLY A 440 -18.32 -19.45 -28.07
CA GLY A 440 -18.99 -19.86 -29.33
C GLY A 440 -20.18 -20.81 -29.16
N GLY A 441 -20.60 -21.15 -27.93
CA GLY A 441 -21.71 -22.06 -27.66
C GLY A 441 -21.39 -23.55 -27.92
N TYR A 442 -20.12 -23.87 -28.18
CA TYR A 442 -19.72 -25.23 -28.49
C TYR A 442 -19.77 -26.18 -27.29
N THR A 443 -20.20 -27.41 -27.56
CA THR A 443 -20.14 -28.52 -26.60
C THR A 443 -19.27 -29.64 -27.16
N TYR A 444 -18.48 -30.25 -26.25
CA TYR A 444 -17.50 -31.33 -26.61
C TYR A 444 -17.84 -32.64 -25.92
N GLY A 445 -19.08 -32.79 -25.44
CA GLY A 445 -19.49 -33.94 -24.65
C GLY A 445 -18.79 -33.97 -23.28
N THR A 446 -18.35 -35.15 -22.88
CA THR A 446 -17.56 -35.36 -21.67
C THR A 446 -16.06 -35.24 -22.00
N VAL A 447 -15.37 -34.37 -21.28
CA VAL A 447 -13.97 -34.01 -21.51
C VAL A 447 -13.13 -34.18 -20.25
N THR A 448 -11.83 -34.45 -20.39
CA THR A 448 -10.92 -34.48 -19.24
C THR A 448 -10.65 -33.08 -18.70
N ALA A 449 -10.26 -32.95 -17.42
CA ALA A 449 -9.83 -31.67 -16.82
C ALA A 449 -8.68 -31.06 -17.65
N THR A 450 -7.70 -31.86 -18.10
CA THR A 450 -6.60 -31.42 -18.98
C THR A 450 -7.14 -30.76 -20.25
N TYR A 451 -8.05 -31.44 -20.96
CA TYR A 451 -8.64 -30.91 -22.19
C TYR A 451 -9.46 -29.65 -21.91
N ALA A 452 -10.25 -29.63 -20.82
CA ALA A 452 -11.08 -28.50 -20.45
C ALA A 452 -10.24 -27.25 -20.14
N LEU A 453 -9.10 -27.40 -19.44
CA LEU A 453 -8.17 -26.29 -19.20
C LEU A 453 -7.48 -25.84 -20.50
N ARG A 454 -7.01 -26.77 -21.31
CA ARG A 454 -6.34 -26.50 -22.58
C ARG A 454 -7.23 -25.72 -23.55
N MET A 455 -8.52 -26.07 -23.61
CA MET A 455 -9.54 -25.41 -24.44
C MET A 455 -10.24 -24.26 -23.72
N SER A 456 -9.83 -24.02 -22.48
CA SER A 456 -10.39 -22.92 -21.64
C SER A 456 -11.92 -22.98 -21.48
N LEU A 457 -12.51 -24.18 -21.36
CA LEU A 457 -13.95 -24.35 -21.25
C LEU A 457 -14.51 -23.76 -19.97
N ASN A 458 -15.69 -23.12 -20.03
CA ASN A 458 -16.34 -22.44 -18.90
C ASN A 458 -17.18 -23.41 -18.07
N THR A 459 -17.96 -24.27 -18.75
CA THR A 459 -18.96 -25.11 -18.10
C THR A 459 -18.38 -26.17 -17.16
N PRO A 460 -17.22 -26.83 -17.46
CA PRO A 460 -16.54 -27.67 -16.49
C PRO A 460 -16.10 -26.89 -15.23
N VAL A 461 -15.58 -25.68 -15.41
CA VAL A 461 -15.13 -24.82 -14.29
C VAL A 461 -16.28 -24.44 -13.37
N ALA A 462 -17.44 -24.07 -13.93
CA ALA A 462 -18.62 -23.75 -13.15
C ALA A 462 -19.10 -24.97 -12.33
N ARG A 463 -19.10 -26.16 -12.93
CA ARG A 463 -19.47 -27.42 -12.25
C ARG A 463 -18.50 -27.76 -11.12
N ILE A 464 -17.22 -27.52 -11.31
CA ILE A 464 -16.19 -27.71 -10.25
C ILE A 464 -16.43 -26.68 -9.12
N ALA A 465 -16.61 -25.42 -9.46
CA ALA A 465 -16.77 -24.34 -8.47
C ALA A 465 -18.02 -24.51 -7.61
N ASP A 466 -19.17 -24.71 -8.22
CA ASP A 466 -20.45 -24.82 -7.50
C ASP A 466 -20.67 -26.23 -6.92
N GLY A 467 -20.36 -27.27 -7.71
CA GLY A 467 -20.72 -28.64 -7.36
C GLY A 467 -19.71 -29.33 -6.44
N ILE A 468 -18.44 -28.87 -6.39
CA ILE A 468 -17.38 -29.56 -5.64
C ILE A 468 -16.71 -28.65 -4.61
N LEU A 469 -16.31 -27.43 -5.00
CA LEU A 469 -15.46 -26.58 -4.16
C LEU A 469 -16.25 -25.75 -3.14
N GLY A 470 -17.23 -25.00 -3.62
CA GLY A 470 -17.92 -23.99 -2.83
C GLY A 470 -17.05 -22.76 -2.55
N SER A 471 -17.67 -21.68 -2.04
CA SER A 471 -17.07 -20.37 -1.87
C SER A 471 -15.85 -20.37 -0.94
N ASN A 472 -15.90 -21.08 0.20
CA ASN A 472 -14.86 -21.04 1.22
C ASN A 472 -13.53 -21.63 0.73
N ARG A 473 -13.55 -22.76 0.00
CA ARG A 473 -12.31 -23.37 -0.54
C ARG A 473 -11.69 -22.52 -1.63
N MET A 474 -12.51 -21.93 -2.49
CA MET A 474 -12.04 -20.95 -3.47
C MET A 474 -11.39 -19.76 -2.77
N LYS A 475 -12.04 -19.20 -1.76
CA LYS A 475 -11.52 -18.08 -0.96
C LYS A 475 -10.16 -18.41 -0.35
N THR A 476 -10.07 -19.52 0.37
CA THR A 476 -8.82 -19.93 1.02
C THR A 476 -7.68 -20.13 0.04
N PHE A 477 -7.95 -20.79 -1.10
CA PHE A 477 -6.94 -21.05 -2.10
C PHE A 477 -6.46 -19.77 -2.79
N LEU A 478 -7.38 -18.89 -3.18
CA LEU A 478 -7.07 -17.60 -3.81
C LEU A 478 -6.25 -16.69 -2.90
N SER A 479 -6.65 -16.59 -1.62
CA SER A 479 -5.89 -15.83 -0.62
C SER A 479 -4.47 -16.39 -0.43
N GLY A 480 -4.31 -17.72 -0.48
CA GLY A 480 -3.00 -18.37 -0.39
C GLY A 480 -2.05 -18.02 -1.54
N VAL A 481 -2.55 -17.67 -2.69
CA VAL A 481 -1.73 -17.25 -3.85
C VAL A 481 -1.73 -15.73 -4.08
N GLY A 482 -2.09 -14.95 -3.07
CA GLY A 482 -2.01 -13.48 -3.09
C GLY A 482 -3.03 -12.81 -4.01
N LEU A 483 -4.12 -13.48 -4.36
CA LEU A 483 -5.21 -12.88 -5.13
C LEU A 483 -6.25 -12.29 -4.19
N ASP A 484 -6.82 -11.15 -4.58
CA ASP A 484 -7.82 -10.44 -3.79
C ASP A 484 -9.03 -11.31 -3.53
N VAL A 485 -9.53 -11.23 -2.31
CA VAL A 485 -10.54 -12.12 -1.78
C VAL A 485 -11.85 -11.38 -1.57
N LYS A 486 -12.92 -11.87 -2.21
CA LYS A 486 -14.29 -11.44 -1.93
C LYS A 486 -14.83 -12.18 -0.70
N ASP A 487 -15.87 -11.65 -0.08
CA ASP A 487 -16.54 -12.33 1.03
C ASP A 487 -17.20 -13.64 0.58
N THR A 488 -17.75 -13.65 -0.63
CA THR A 488 -18.40 -14.80 -1.24
C THR A 488 -17.98 -14.97 -2.68
N TYR A 489 -17.82 -16.22 -3.12
CA TYR A 489 -17.52 -16.61 -4.49
C TYR A 489 -18.64 -17.46 -5.08
N SER A 490 -18.86 -17.30 -6.38
CA SER A 490 -19.81 -18.08 -7.17
C SER A 490 -19.10 -18.66 -8.40
N SER A 491 -19.80 -19.50 -9.17
CA SER A 491 -19.29 -20.01 -10.44
C SER A 491 -19.02 -18.92 -11.48
N VAL A 492 -19.63 -17.74 -11.36
CA VAL A 492 -19.32 -16.58 -12.21
C VAL A 492 -17.92 -16.08 -11.92
N ASP A 493 -17.56 -15.97 -10.62
CA ASP A 493 -16.19 -15.56 -10.21
C ASP A 493 -15.13 -16.57 -10.63
N ALA A 494 -15.52 -17.84 -10.80
CA ALA A 494 -14.61 -18.88 -11.27
C ALA A 494 -14.10 -18.69 -12.70
N ILE A 495 -14.78 -17.87 -13.52
CA ILE A 495 -14.37 -17.56 -14.89
C ILE A 495 -13.77 -16.17 -15.06
N GLY A 496 -13.62 -15.37 -13.98
CA GLY A 496 -12.92 -14.09 -14.03
C GLY A 496 -13.04 -13.29 -12.74
N LEU A 497 -11.90 -12.85 -12.25
CA LEU A 497 -11.75 -11.92 -11.13
C LEU A 497 -11.02 -10.66 -11.58
N ASN A 498 -11.24 -9.56 -10.92
CA ASN A 498 -10.47 -8.33 -11.16
C ASN A 498 -9.09 -8.46 -10.50
N VAL A 499 -8.05 -8.36 -11.30
CA VAL A 499 -6.66 -8.55 -10.86
C VAL A 499 -5.71 -7.67 -11.66
N SER A 500 -4.47 -7.51 -11.16
CA SER A 500 -3.35 -6.91 -11.88
C SER A 500 -2.42 -7.99 -12.47
N THR A 501 -1.59 -7.61 -13.45
CA THR A 501 -0.56 -8.50 -13.97
C THR A 501 0.50 -8.82 -12.90
N LEU A 502 0.75 -7.92 -11.97
CA LEU A 502 1.65 -8.13 -10.84
C LEU A 502 1.15 -9.27 -9.93
N GLN A 503 -0.12 -9.22 -9.52
CA GLN A 503 -0.74 -10.28 -8.72
C GLN A 503 -0.77 -11.60 -9.47
N THR A 504 -1.12 -11.56 -10.74
CA THR A 504 -1.27 -12.77 -11.57
C THR A 504 0.08 -13.43 -11.82
N ALA A 505 1.14 -12.67 -12.13
CA ALA A 505 2.49 -13.23 -12.31
C ALA A 505 2.98 -13.93 -11.03
N ALA A 506 2.77 -13.31 -9.86
CA ALA A 506 3.13 -13.91 -8.58
C ALA A 506 2.33 -15.18 -8.26
N ALA A 507 1.02 -15.19 -8.55
CA ALA A 507 0.19 -16.38 -8.37
C ALA A 507 0.67 -17.54 -9.28
N PHE A 508 0.96 -17.29 -10.55
CA PHE A 508 1.55 -18.28 -11.45
C PHE A 508 2.93 -18.73 -10.98
N GLY A 509 3.69 -17.85 -10.32
CA GLY A 509 4.93 -18.19 -9.63
C GLY A 509 4.75 -19.28 -8.58
N ALA A 510 3.67 -19.29 -7.85
CA ALA A 510 3.38 -20.36 -6.89
C ALA A 510 3.21 -21.73 -7.58
N ILE A 511 2.54 -21.79 -8.74
CA ILE A 511 2.46 -23.02 -9.53
C ILE A 511 3.85 -23.45 -10.00
N ASN A 512 4.63 -22.52 -10.52
CA ASN A 512 5.96 -22.79 -11.07
C ASN A 512 6.98 -23.21 -10.00
N ASN A 513 6.84 -22.73 -8.77
CA ASN A 513 7.74 -22.96 -7.64
C ASN A 513 7.26 -24.06 -6.68
N GLY A 514 6.67 -25.13 -7.21
CA GLY A 514 6.25 -26.29 -6.40
C GLY A 514 5.23 -25.95 -5.29
N GLY A 515 4.38 -24.96 -5.54
CA GLY A 515 3.34 -24.53 -4.62
C GLY A 515 3.74 -23.43 -3.65
N SER A 516 5.00 -23.01 -3.64
CA SER A 516 5.51 -21.94 -2.76
C SER A 516 5.21 -20.58 -3.36
N TYR A 517 4.36 -19.78 -2.71
CA TYR A 517 4.06 -18.39 -3.08
C TYR A 517 5.05 -17.46 -2.43
N THR A 518 5.56 -16.51 -3.19
CA THR A 518 6.37 -15.39 -2.70
C THR A 518 5.71 -14.07 -3.13
N GLU A 519 5.48 -13.15 -2.20
CA GLU A 519 4.98 -11.81 -2.53
C GLU A 519 5.92 -11.13 -3.54
N PRO A 520 5.40 -10.34 -4.48
CA PRO A 520 6.23 -9.56 -5.41
C PRO A 520 7.24 -8.70 -4.67
N ARG A 521 8.48 -8.70 -5.14
CA ARG A 521 9.60 -8.01 -4.50
C ARG A 521 10.29 -7.08 -5.46
N PHE A 522 10.45 -5.84 -5.02
CA PHE A 522 11.20 -4.79 -5.74
C PHE A 522 12.49 -4.45 -5.01
N ILE A 523 12.49 -4.45 -3.69
CA ILE A 523 13.52 -3.88 -2.83
C ILE A 523 14.42 -4.99 -2.28
N ASP A 524 15.74 -4.86 -2.54
CA ASP A 524 16.79 -5.68 -1.91
C ASP A 524 17.09 -5.18 -0.49
N SER A 525 17.43 -3.89 -0.41
CA SER A 525 17.84 -3.27 0.85
C SER A 525 17.58 -1.77 0.89
N ILE A 526 17.47 -1.24 2.09
CA ILE A 526 17.32 0.18 2.37
C ILE A 526 18.50 0.62 3.24
N THR A 527 19.32 1.52 2.74
CA THR A 527 20.36 2.17 3.51
C THR A 527 19.84 3.49 4.06
N PHE A 528 19.86 3.58 5.36
CA PHE A 528 19.50 4.78 6.09
C PHE A 528 20.69 5.73 6.16
N ILE A 529 20.38 6.90 6.57
CA ILE A 529 21.28 8.03 6.64
C ILE A 529 22.47 7.86 7.60
N ASP A 530 22.31 7.09 8.66
CA ASP A 530 23.39 6.74 9.60
C ASP A 530 24.34 5.68 9.04
N GLY A 531 24.13 5.26 7.78
CA GLY A 531 24.89 4.21 7.13
C GLY A 531 24.41 2.79 7.46
N THR A 532 23.42 2.64 8.33
CA THR A 532 22.84 1.32 8.59
C THR A 532 22.06 0.84 7.38
N THR A 533 22.17 -0.45 7.07
CA THR A 533 21.45 -1.07 5.95
C THR A 533 20.53 -2.17 6.48
N LYS A 534 19.27 -2.10 6.06
CA LYS A 534 18.26 -3.12 6.32
C LYS A 534 17.97 -3.89 5.04
N THR A 535 18.26 -5.17 5.02
CA THR A 535 17.81 -6.08 3.94
C THR A 535 16.31 -6.36 4.10
N ILE A 536 15.58 -6.38 2.99
CA ILE A 536 14.15 -6.68 2.98
C ILE A 536 13.98 -8.17 2.68
N PRO A 537 13.53 -8.99 3.65
CA PRO A 537 13.39 -10.42 3.46
C PRO A 537 12.23 -10.74 2.52
N ALA A 538 12.32 -11.90 1.85
CA ALA A 538 11.19 -12.45 1.11
C ALA A 538 10.07 -12.87 2.08
N LYS A 539 8.83 -12.57 1.72
CA LYS A 539 7.65 -13.10 2.39
C LYS A 539 7.14 -14.27 1.56
N THR A 540 7.46 -15.46 2.03
CA THR A 540 7.19 -16.72 1.31
C THR A 540 6.41 -17.66 2.21
N HIS A 541 5.45 -18.38 1.63
CA HIS A 541 4.72 -19.46 2.31
C HIS A 541 4.27 -20.53 1.30
N GLN A 542 3.95 -21.72 1.79
CA GLN A 542 3.39 -22.78 0.96
C GLN A 542 1.90 -22.50 0.73
N ALA A 543 1.53 -22.16 -0.50
CA ALA A 543 0.16 -21.83 -0.90
C ALA A 543 -0.63 -23.06 -1.38
N MET A 544 0.07 -24.03 -1.96
CA MET A 544 -0.52 -25.31 -2.38
C MET A 544 0.55 -26.40 -2.29
N ASN A 545 0.12 -27.67 -2.29
CA ASN A 545 1.04 -28.80 -2.27
C ASN A 545 1.85 -28.91 -3.58
N ALA A 546 3.09 -29.40 -3.49
CA ALA A 546 3.94 -29.59 -4.66
C ALA A 546 3.30 -30.53 -5.71
N SER A 547 2.52 -31.49 -5.27
CA SER A 547 1.73 -32.38 -6.14
C SER A 547 0.64 -31.63 -6.90
N THR A 548 -0.08 -30.72 -6.26
CA THR A 548 -1.08 -29.84 -6.90
C THR A 548 -0.42 -28.93 -7.94
N ALA A 549 0.68 -28.28 -7.55
CA ALA A 549 1.45 -27.42 -8.46
C ALA A 549 1.94 -28.18 -9.68
N PHE A 550 2.52 -29.38 -9.49
CA PHE A 550 2.98 -30.23 -10.61
C PHE A 550 1.84 -30.60 -11.56
N VAL A 551 0.69 -31.05 -11.04
CA VAL A 551 -0.44 -31.39 -11.91
C VAL A 551 -0.88 -30.21 -12.76
N LEU A 552 -0.93 -29.00 -12.16
CA LEU A 552 -1.25 -27.76 -12.87
C LEU A 552 -0.19 -27.43 -13.94
N THR A 553 1.12 -27.56 -13.66
CA THR A 553 2.17 -27.30 -14.66
C THR A 553 1.98 -28.21 -15.87
N GLN A 554 1.70 -29.52 -15.66
CA GLN A 554 1.49 -30.48 -16.76
C GLN A 554 0.26 -30.12 -17.60
N MET A 555 -0.83 -29.65 -17.01
CA MET A 555 -2.01 -29.21 -17.75
C MET A 555 -1.75 -27.92 -18.56
N LEU A 556 -0.98 -26.97 -17.99
CA LEU A 556 -0.62 -25.71 -18.66
C LEU A 556 0.29 -25.90 -19.88
N ARG A 557 1.11 -26.94 -19.91
CA ARG A 557 1.98 -27.26 -21.06
C ARG A 557 1.19 -27.50 -22.37
N GLY A 558 -0.04 -27.95 -22.26
CA GLY A 558 -0.91 -28.20 -23.43
C GLY A 558 -1.51 -26.92 -24.03
N VAL A 559 -1.49 -25.80 -23.33
CA VAL A 559 -2.15 -24.55 -23.77
C VAL A 559 -1.42 -23.87 -24.94
N PRO A 560 -0.06 -23.76 -24.98
CA PRO A 560 0.65 -23.14 -26.10
C PRO A 560 0.86 -24.09 -27.28
N GLN A 561 -0.01 -25.08 -27.49
CA GLN A 561 0.13 -26.05 -28.56
C GLN A 561 -0.87 -25.83 -29.70
N ALA A 562 -0.56 -26.31 -30.88
CA ALA A 562 -1.48 -26.27 -32.01
C ALA A 562 -2.86 -26.88 -31.64
N GLY A 563 -3.93 -26.18 -32.02
CA GLY A 563 -5.30 -26.58 -31.70
C GLY A 563 -5.75 -26.32 -30.26
N ALA A 564 -4.96 -25.58 -29.49
CA ALA A 564 -5.32 -25.08 -28.17
C ALA A 564 -5.53 -23.51 -28.18
N THR A 565 -5.63 -22.88 -27.00
CA THR A 565 -5.98 -21.43 -26.93
C THR A 565 -4.79 -20.49 -27.14
N ALA A 566 -3.54 -20.96 -27.09
CA ALA A 566 -2.35 -20.12 -27.28
C ALA A 566 -1.35 -20.62 -28.30
N PRO A 567 -1.76 -21.02 -29.55
CA PRO A 567 -0.83 -21.58 -30.51
C PRO A 567 0.25 -20.60 -30.97
N SER A 568 0.00 -19.29 -30.93
CA SER A 568 0.99 -18.26 -31.29
C SER A 568 2.12 -18.14 -30.26
N ALA A 569 1.95 -18.71 -29.07
CA ALA A 569 2.94 -18.74 -28.01
C ALA A 569 3.76 -20.05 -28.02
N GLU A 570 3.56 -20.95 -28.96
CA GLU A 570 4.31 -22.21 -29.02
C GLU A 570 5.82 -21.97 -29.15
N ILE A 571 6.61 -22.71 -28.38
CA ILE A 571 8.07 -22.75 -28.49
C ILE A 571 8.46 -24.23 -28.65
N ALA A 572 8.79 -24.58 -29.85
CA ALA A 572 9.12 -25.96 -30.19
C ALA A 572 10.29 -26.50 -29.34
N GLY A 573 10.13 -27.71 -28.81
CA GLY A 573 11.14 -28.36 -27.98
C GLY A 573 11.23 -27.94 -26.54
N TRP A 574 10.38 -26.99 -26.08
CA TRP A 574 10.36 -26.57 -24.69
C TRP A 574 9.39 -27.39 -23.84
N GLU A 575 9.93 -28.36 -23.10
CA GLU A 575 9.11 -29.23 -22.24
C GLU A 575 8.71 -28.54 -20.92
N GLY A 576 9.54 -27.66 -20.40
CA GLY A 576 9.31 -26.90 -19.17
C GLY A 576 8.65 -25.54 -19.42
N TYR A 577 7.67 -25.50 -20.34
CA TYR A 577 6.93 -24.28 -20.66
C TYR A 577 5.43 -24.52 -20.62
N GLY A 578 4.71 -23.69 -19.91
CA GLY A 578 3.25 -23.75 -19.79
C GLY A 578 2.62 -22.35 -19.87
N ALA A 579 1.37 -22.28 -20.33
CA ALA A 579 0.68 -21.02 -20.48
C ALA A 579 -0.82 -21.09 -20.12
N LYS A 580 -1.47 -19.94 -20.00
CA LYS A 580 -2.92 -19.79 -19.87
C LYS A 580 -3.37 -18.48 -20.49
N THR A 581 -4.43 -18.52 -21.29
CA THR A 581 -5.09 -17.35 -21.88
C THR A 581 -6.31 -16.93 -21.05
N GLY A 582 -6.63 -15.65 -21.14
CA GLY A 582 -7.88 -15.08 -20.66
C GLY A 582 -8.43 -14.10 -21.71
N SER A 583 -9.75 -14.03 -21.83
CA SER A 583 -10.45 -13.04 -22.65
C SER A 583 -11.72 -12.63 -21.93
N VAL A 584 -12.10 -11.37 -22.04
CA VAL A 584 -13.35 -10.81 -21.51
C VAL A 584 -14.15 -10.35 -22.69
N ALA A 585 -15.36 -10.90 -22.87
CA ALA A 585 -16.26 -10.44 -23.91
C ALA A 585 -16.79 -9.05 -23.58
N LEU A 586 -17.05 -8.24 -24.61
CA LEU A 586 -17.80 -7.00 -24.44
C LEU A 586 -19.22 -7.30 -23.98
N ASP A 587 -19.73 -6.41 -23.13
CA ASP A 587 -21.14 -6.39 -22.77
C ASP A 587 -21.96 -5.95 -24.03
N PRO A 588 -22.83 -6.80 -24.55
CA PRO A 588 -23.67 -6.43 -25.71
C PRO A 588 -24.57 -5.21 -25.44
N SER A 589 -24.89 -4.93 -24.17
CA SER A 589 -25.70 -3.77 -23.78
C SER A 589 -24.92 -2.45 -23.81
N SER A 590 -23.59 -2.51 -23.90
CA SER A 590 -22.73 -1.30 -23.90
C SER A 590 -22.83 -0.47 -25.17
N GLY A 591 -23.44 -0.98 -26.25
CA GLY A 591 -23.52 -0.32 -27.54
C GLY A 591 -22.16 -0.26 -28.29
N ALA A 592 -21.11 -0.84 -27.74
CA ALA A 592 -19.81 -0.92 -28.38
C ALA A 592 -19.84 -2.00 -29.48
N TYR A 593 -19.76 -1.57 -30.73
CA TYR A 593 -19.65 -2.50 -31.87
C TYR A 593 -18.19 -2.92 -32.08
N PRO A 594 -17.94 -4.20 -32.35
CA PRO A 594 -16.60 -4.67 -32.65
C PRO A 594 -16.06 -4.00 -33.92
N LYS A 595 -14.96 -3.26 -33.75
CA LYS A 595 -14.24 -2.68 -34.89
C LYS A 595 -13.59 -3.76 -35.78
N TYR A 596 -13.21 -4.88 -35.17
CA TYR A 596 -12.43 -5.96 -35.78
C TYR A 596 -13.07 -7.36 -35.64
N GLY A 597 -14.39 -7.48 -35.63
CA GLY A 597 -15.08 -8.78 -35.53
C GLY A 597 -15.49 -9.17 -34.11
N LEU A 598 -15.56 -10.46 -33.82
CA LEU A 598 -15.84 -10.98 -32.46
C LEU A 598 -14.63 -10.73 -31.57
N GLY A 599 -14.67 -9.67 -30.77
CA GLY A 599 -13.58 -9.31 -29.90
C GLY A 599 -13.98 -9.21 -28.43
N GLY A 600 -12.98 -9.14 -27.57
CA GLY A 600 -13.12 -8.88 -26.14
C GLY A 600 -12.67 -7.48 -25.74
N SER A 601 -13.05 -7.04 -24.56
CA SER A 601 -12.54 -5.79 -23.98
C SER A 601 -11.11 -5.95 -23.45
N ASP A 602 -10.74 -7.17 -23.07
CA ASP A 602 -9.48 -7.48 -22.42
C ASP A 602 -8.94 -8.83 -22.92
N ALA A 603 -7.65 -8.89 -23.20
CA ALA A 603 -6.94 -10.12 -23.49
C ALA A 603 -5.79 -10.34 -22.51
N TRP A 604 -5.68 -11.57 -22.00
CA TRP A 604 -4.67 -11.96 -21.03
C TRP A 604 -3.85 -13.14 -21.56
N PHE A 605 -2.56 -13.09 -21.27
CA PHE A 605 -1.66 -14.20 -21.50
C PHE A 605 -0.71 -14.36 -20.31
N ASN A 606 -0.70 -15.56 -19.73
CA ASN A 606 0.18 -15.90 -18.62
C ASN A 606 1.04 -17.07 -19.04
N ALA A 607 2.32 -17.04 -18.69
CA ALA A 607 3.26 -18.10 -19.01
C ALA A 607 4.23 -18.37 -17.87
N ILE A 608 4.65 -19.61 -17.73
CA ILE A 608 5.64 -20.08 -16.77
C ILE A 608 6.70 -20.92 -17.46
N THR A 609 7.93 -20.85 -16.96
CA THR A 609 9.00 -21.76 -17.39
C THR A 609 9.68 -22.40 -16.19
N ASN A 610 10.06 -23.66 -16.31
CA ASN A 610 10.90 -24.33 -15.30
C ASN A 610 12.31 -23.70 -15.18
N GLY A 611 12.62 -22.71 -16.03
CA GLY A 611 13.75 -21.79 -15.87
C GLY A 611 13.56 -20.73 -14.78
N GLY A 612 12.41 -20.73 -14.12
CA GLY A 612 12.12 -19.88 -12.95
C GLY A 612 11.46 -18.53 -13.25
N TYR A 613 10.89 -18.32 -14.46
CA TYR A 613 10.20 -17.08 -14.82
C TYR A 613 8.70 -17.26 -14.95
N ASN A 614 7.96 -16.22 -14.53
CA ASN A 614 6.50 -16.15 -14.50
C ASN A 614 6.07 -14.83 -15.14
N LEU A 615 5.34 -14.90 -16.21
CA LEU A 615 4.91 -13.76 -17.02
C LEU A 615 3.39 -13.61 -16.94
N SER A 616 2.91 -12.41 -16.79
CA SER A 616 1.52 -12.01 -17.02
C SER A 616 1.46 -10.81 -17.94
N ILE A 617 0.67 -10.88 -18.98
CA ILE A 617 0.36 -9.82 -19.94
C ILE A 617 -1.13 -9.59 -19.97
N TRP A 618 -1.54 -8.35 -19.89
CA TRP A 618 -2.85 -7.83 -20.25
C TRP A 618 -2.72 -6.89 -21.43
N THR A 619 -3.60 -6.99 -22.43
CA THR A 619 -3.79 -5.99 -23.45
C THR A 619 -5.27 -5.61 -23.56
N GLY A 620 -5.53 -4.34 -23.88
CA GLY A 620 -6.87 -3.79 -23.98
C GLY A 620 -6.84 -2.29 -24.20
N TYR A 621 -7.95 -1.62 -23.92
CA TYR A 621 -8.08 -0.17 -24.11
C TYR A 621 -8.44 0.51 -22.78
N ASP A 622 -8.02 1.76 -22.58
CA ASP A 622 -8.31 2.53 -21.36
C ASP A 622 -9.82 2.64 -21.10
N GLN A 623 -10.58 2.76 -22.15
CA GLN A 623 -12.04 2.86 -22.12
C GLN A 623 -12.67 1.60 -22.76
N PRO A 624 -12.92 0.52 -22.01
CA PRO A 624 -13.30 -0.78 -22.58
C PRO A 624 -14.60 -0.74 -23.38
N ASN A 625 -15.55 0.13 -23.05
CA ASN A 625 -16.89 0.17 -23.66
C ASN A 625 -17.02 1.17 -24.80
N SER A 626 -16.03 2.06 -25.05
CA SER A 626 -16.07 3.09 -26.07
C SER A 626 -14.98 2.94 -27.15
N SER A 627 -14.08 1.99 -26.97
CA SER A 627 -12.91 1.80 -27.82
C SER A 627 -13.03 0.55 -28.71
N PRO A 628 -12.26 0.48 -29.79
CA PRO A 628 -12.12 -0.76 -30.59
C PRO A 628 -11.72 -1.93 -29.71
N GLN A 629 -12.16 -3.10 -30.08
CA GLN A 629 -11.90 -4.32 -29.32
C GLN A 629 -10.59 -4.96 -29.69
N VAL A 630 -9.97 -5.65 -28.72
CA VAL A 630 -8.92 -6.62 -29.01
C VAL A 630 -9.53 -7.74 -29.84
N ALA A 631 -9.08 -7.93 -31.08
CA ALA A 631 -9.62 -8.97 -31.93
C ALA A 631 -9.17 -10.34 -31.44
N ASP A 632 -10.13 -11.29 -31.35
CA ASP A 632 -9.81 -12.66 -30.96
C ASP A 632 -8.82 -13.34 -31.90
N ASP A 633 -8.77 -12.95 -33.17
CA ASP A 633 -7.87 -13.49 -34.17
C ASP A 633 -6.44 -12.95 -34.08
N PHE A 634 -6.26 -11.75 -33.49
CA PHE A 634 -4.94 -11.16 -33.33
C PHE A 634 -4.32 -11.59 -31.99
N LYS A 635 -3.24 -12.36 -32.06
CA LYS A 635 -2.58 -12.99 -30.91
C LYS A 635 -1.27 -12.29 -30.50
N GLY A 636 -1.20 -10.95 -30.65
CA GLY A 636 0.00 -10.17 -30.37
C GLY A 636 0.55 -10.34 -28.97
N HIS A 637 -0.33 -10.35 -27.95
CA HIS A 637 0.02 -10.62 -26.55
C HIS A 637 0.65 -12.01 -26.34
N GLN A 638 0.24 -13.04 -27.13
CA GLN A 638 0.84 -14.38 -27.08
C GLN A 638 2.22 -14.39 -27.73
N MET A 639 2.37 -13.72 -28.89
CA MET A 639 3.66 -13.60 -29.59
C MET A 639 4.67 -12.85 -28.74
N LEU A 640 4.27 -11.72 -28.16
CA LEU A 640 5.11 -10.95 -27.25
C LEU A 640 5.56 -11.80 -26.05
N GLY A 641 4.62 -12.51 -25.41
CA GLY A 641 4.94 -13.37 -24.27
C GLY A 641 5.92 -14.48 -24.62
N ARG A 642 5.77 -15.12 -25.79
CA ARG A 642 6.72 -16.08 -26.32
C ARG A 642 8.12 -15.49 -26.48
N ASP A 643 8.23 -14.32 -27.07
CA ASP A 643 9.51 -13.70 -27.39
C ASP A 643 10.23 -13.23 -26.12
N ILE A 644 9.48 -12.70 -25.13
CA ILE A 644 10.02 -12.38 -23.80
C ILE A 644 10.52 -13.66 -23.10
N MET A 645 9.74 -14.75 -23.10
CA MET A 645 10.17 -15.99 -22.46
C MET A 645 11.40 -16.60 -23.11
N LYS A 646 11.54 -16.49 -24.43
CA LYS A 646 12.76 -16.89 -25.15
C LYS A 646 13.97 -16.07 -24.75
N TYR A 647 13.81 -14.76 -24.58
CA TYR A 647 14.89 -13.88 -24.14
C TYR A 647 15.37 -14.22 -22.73
N LEU A 648 14.44 -14.44 -21.80
CA LEU A 648 14.75 -14.72 -20.40
C LEU A 648 15.40 -16.10 -20.19
N ASN A 649 14.98 -17.10 -20.97
CA ASN A 649 15.52 -18.45 -20.90
C ASN A 649 16.44 -18.73 -22.09
N LYS A 650 17.73 -18.56 -21.88
CA LYS A 650 18.75 -18.75 -22.94
C LYS A 650 18.82 -20.18 -23.48
N THR A 651 18.29 -21.16 -22.75
CA THR A 651 18.21 -22.57 -23.13
C THR A 651 16.80 -23.10 -22.90
N ALA A 652 16.41 -24.13 -23.64
CA ALA A 652 15.11 -24.76 -23.46
C ALA A 652 14.97 -25.36 -22.06
N PRO A 653 13.96 -24.94 -21.27
CA PRO A 653 13.75 -25.48 -19.93
C PRO A 653 13.27 -26.94 -20.02
N SER A 654 13.83 -27.81 -19.18
CA SER A 654 13.34 -29.18 -18.99
C SER A 654 11.99 -29.21 -18.28
N ASN A 655 11.26 -30.33 -18.41
CA ASN A 655 10.00 -30.52 -17.70
C ASN A 655 10.20 -30.46 -16.16
N TRP A 656 9.13 -30.09 -15.42
CA TRP A 656 9.11 -30.11 -13.96
C TRP A 656 9.26 -31.54 -13.42
N THR A 657 9.94 -31.71 -12.32
CA THR A 657 10.14 -32.98 -11.64
C THR A 657 8.83 -33.45 -10.99
N MET A 658 8.40 -34.68 -11.31
CA MET A 658 7.19 -35.27 -10.74
C MET A 658 7.40 -35.64 -9.25
N PRO A 659 6.57 -35.12 -8.32
CA PRO A 659 6.60 -35.53 -6.93
C PRO A 659 6.27 -37.02 -6.74
N GLY A 660 6.85 -37.64 -5.69
CA GLY A 660 6.69 -39.07 -5.43
C GLY A 660 5.26 -39.52 -5.09
N ASN A 661 4.40 -38.58 -4.65
CA ASN A 661 2.97 -38.82 -4.37
C ASN A 661 2.05 -38.51 -5.57
N VAL A 662 2.60 -38.35 -6.78
CA VAL A 662 1.85 -38.23 -8.03
C VAL A 662 2.10 -39.45 -8.90
N ARG A 663 1.04 -39.96 -9.51
CA ARG A 663 1.14 -41.04 -10.51
C ARG A 663 0.53 -40.63 -11.84
N SER A 664 1.08 -41.12 -12.93
CA SER A 664 0.43 -41.06 -14.24
C SER A 664 -0.78 -42.02 -14.25
N THR A 665 -1.90 -41.56 -14.76
CA THR A 665 -3.15 -42.34 -14.85
C THR A 665 -3.51 -42.73 -16.29
N GLY A 666 -2.79 -42.21 -17.28
CA GLY A 666 -2.99 -42.54 -18.70
C GLY A 666 -2.38 -41.51 -19.62
N GLY A 667 -2.44 -41.77 -20.90
CA GLY A 667 -1.88 -40.92 -21.95
C GLY A 667 -0.34 -40.84 -21.94
N SER A 668 0.21 -40.07 -22.85
CA SER A 668 1.65 -39.82 -22.95
C SER A 668 1.92 -38.36 -23.40
N GLY A 669 3.10 -37.85 -23.15
CA GLY A 669 3.50 -36.51 -23.54
C GLY A 669 2.52 -35.44 -22.97
N LEU A 670 2.00 -34.58 -23.83
CA LEU A 670 1.06 -33.52 -23.48
C LEU A 670 -0.37 -33.99 -23.17
N ASN A 671 -0.68 -35.23 -23.47
CA ASN A 671 -1.96 -35.89 -23.16
C ASN A 671 -1.85 -36.80 -21.91
N ALA A 672 -0.71 -36.81 -21.24
CA ALA A 672 -0.54 -37.54 -20.00
C ALA A 672 -1.46 -36.94 -18.92
N THR A 673 -2.08 -37.83 -18.16
CA THR A 673 -2.95 -37.48 -17.05
C THR A 673 -2.36 -37.95 -15.74
N TYR A 674 -2.62 -37.23 -14.67
CA TYR A 674 -1.98 -37.40 -13.37
C TYR A 674 -3.00 -37.37 -12.23
N MET A 675 -2.70 -38.06 -11.15
CA MET A 675 -3.50 -38.12 -9.94
C MET A 675 -2.58 -38.09 -8.71
N ILE A 676 -3.00 -37.46 -7.65
CA ILE A 676 -2.31 -37.42 -6.36
C ILE A 676 -2.69 -38.71 -5.60
N THR A 677 -1.69 -39.44 -5.06
CA THR A 677 -1.93 -40.75 -4.45
C THR A 677 -1.96 -40.74 -2.93
N ASP A 678 -1.39 -39.72 -2.32
CA ASP A 678 -1.32 -39.61 -0.84
C ASP A 678 -2.35 -38.60 -0.32
N SER A 679 -3.21 -39.07 0.59
CA SER A 679 -4.21 -38.22 1.25
C SER A 679 -3.65 -37.41 2.43
N LYS A 680 -2.38 -37.59 2.80
CA LYS A 680 -1.78 -36.87 3.93
C LYS A 680 -1.58 -35.38 3.67
N ASP A 681 -1.43 -35.03 2.40
CA ASP A 681 -1.26 -33.64 1.95
C ASP A 681 -2.58 -32.93 1.64
N ILE A 682 -3.71 -33.62 1.79
CA ILE A 682 -5.04 -33.05 1.54
C ILE A 682 -5.55 -32.52 2.88
N ASP A 683 -5.81 -31.23 2.93
CA ASP A 683 -6.40 -30.62 4.12
C ASP A 683 -7.78 -31.20 4.40
N GLN A 684 -7.86 -32.05 5.43
CA GLN A 684 -9.09 -32.76 5.82
C GLN A 684 -9.96 -31.97 6.79
N THR A 685 -9.60 -30.73 7.12
CA THR A 685 -10.23 -29.96 8.18
C THR A 685 -11.57 -29.36 7.79
N ASP A 686 -11.92 -29.29 6.49
CA ASP A 686 -13.20 -28.75 6.06
C ASP A 686 -14.06 -29.75 5.30
N THR A 687 -15.06 -30.16 5.97
CA THR A 687 -15.85 -31.36 5.79
C THR A 687 -17.19 -31.19 5.10
N VAL A 688 -17.38 -30.26 4.20
CA VAL A 688 -18.64 -30.23 3.46
C VAL A 688 -18.38 -29.98 1.97
N ALA A 689 -18.14 -31.06 1.23
CA ALA A 689 -18.34 -31.03 -0.21
C ALA A 689 -19.44 -32.04 -0.57
N LEU A 690 -20.44 -31.55 -1.26
CA LEU A 690 -21.31 -32.39 -2.05
C LEU A 690 -20.47 -32.86 -3.24
N VAL A 691 -19.93 -34.07 -3.19
CA VAL A 691 -19.16 -34.64 -4.29
C VAL A 691 -20.15 -35.34 -5.22
N PRO A 692 -20.39 -34.82 -6.46
CA PRO A 692 -21.18 -35.57 -7.42
C PRO A 692 -20.37 -36.84 -7.82
N ASP A 693 -20.99 -37.98 -7.73
CA ASP A 693 -20.42 -39.16 -8.39
C ASP A 693 -20.50 -39.04 -9.92
N ILE A 694 -19.86 -39.94 -10.61
CA ILE A 694 -19.82 -39.95 -12.09
C ILE A 694 -21.22 -40.13 -12.69
N SER A 695 -22.20 -40.63 -11.93
CA SER A 695 -23.60 -40.80 -12.34
C SER A 695 -24.46 -39.55 -12.08
N GLY A 696 -23.94 -38.50 -11.45
CA GLY A 696 -24.67 -37.30 -11.07
C GLY A 696 -25.35 -37.36 -9.70
N ASN A 697 -25.15 -38.45 -8.94
CA ASN A 697 -25.60 -38.55 -7.56
C ASN A 697 -24.58 -37.90 -6.60
N TYR A 698 -25.10 -37.35 -5.51
CA TYR A 698 -24.26 -36.70 -4.50
C TYR A 698 -24.14 -37.58 -3.26
N ASN A 699 -22.93 -37.79 -2.76
CA ASN A 699 -22.73 -38.42 -1.46
C ASN A 699 -22.92 -37.36 -0.35
N VAL A 700 -24.15 -37.00 -0.11
CA VAL A 700 -24.54 -35.94 0.84
C VAL A 700 -24.05 -36.25 2.24
N LEU A 701 -24.05 -37.53 2.63
CA LEU A 701 -23.69 -37.92 4.00
C LEU A 701 -22.23 -37.62 4.32
N ASN A 702 -21.32 -38.00 3.44
CA ASN A 702 -19.90 -37.75 3.63
C ASN A 702 -19.57 -36.24 3.60
N GLY A 703 -20.23 -35.49 2.73
CA GLY A 703 -20.07 -34.04 2.66
C GLY A 703 -20.59 -33.30 3.90
N LEU A 704 -21.73 -33.72 4.47
CA LEU A 704 -22.38 -33.04 5.60
C LEU A 704 -21.80 -33.41 6.97
N THR A 705 -21.25 -34.62 7.11
CA THR A 705 -20.83 -35.15 8.40
C THR A 705 -19.32 -35.30 8.58
N GLY A 706 -18.54 -35.08 7.51
CA GLY A 706 -17.13 -35.34 7.48
C GLY A 706 -16.74 -36.82 7.54
N ALA A 707 -17.72 -37.70 7.46
CA ALA A 707 -17.47 -39.15 7.47
C ALA A 707 -16.90 -39.63 6.13
N LYS A 708 -15.92 -40.52 6.16
CA LYS A 708 -15.31 -41.10 4.96
C LYS A 708 -16.22 -42.04 4.20
N ASN A 709 -17.24 -42.58 4.86
CA ASN A 709 -18.28 -43.41 4.30
C ASN A 709 -19.53 -43.38 5.21
N SER A 710 -20.66 -43.88 4.71
CA SER A 710 -21.93 -43.88 5.43
C SER A 710 -21.93 -44.74 6.72
N GLU A 711 -21.01 -45.66 6.85
CA GLU A 711 -20.91 -46.56 8.02
C GLU A 711 -20.20 -45.91 9.23
N SER A 712 -19.47 -44.82 9.01
CA SER A 712 -18.69 -44.12 10.03
C SER A 712 -19.31 -42.83 10.57
N VAL A 713 -20.62 -42.63 10.37
CA VAL A 713 -21.32 -41.42 10.85
C VAL A 713 -21.33 -41.37 12.39
N PRO A 714 -20.86 -40.28 13.02
CA PRO A 714 -20.87 -40.14 14.47
C PRO A 714 -22.28 -40.18 15.06
N LYS A 715 -22.43 -40.68 16.28
CA LYS A 715 -23.75 -40.77 16.94
C LYS A 715 -24.47 -39.42 17.10
N ASN A 716 -23.72 -38.32 17.16
CA ASN A 716 -24.24 -36.97 17.33
C ASN A 716 -24.30 -36.18 15.99
N TRP A 717 -24.21 -36.85 14.85
CA TRP A 717 -24.16 -36.20 13.54
C TRP A 717 -25.36 -35.26 13.27
N LYS A 718 -26.55 -35.60 13.80
CA LYS A 718 -27.77 -34.77 13.66
C LYS A 718 -27.62 -33.39 14.31
N ASP A 719 -26.93 -33.32 15.46
CA ASP A 719 -26.68 -32.04 16.15
C ASP A 719 -25.63 -31.22 15.44
N SER A 720 -24.62 -31.86 14.86
CA SER A 720 -23.62 -31.19 14.03
C SER A 720 -24.22 -30.59 12.74
N LEU A 721 -25.23 -31.21 12.17
CA LEU A 721 -25.93 -30.67 11.00
C LEU A 721 -26.76 -29.42 11.29
N LYS A 722 -27.37 -29.31 12.48
CA LYS A 722 -28.21 -28.15 12.84
C LYS A 722 -27.49 -26.81 12.80
N HIS A 723 -26.20 -26.81 12.97
CA HIS A 723 -25.31 -25.61 12.97
C HIS A 723 -24.58 -25.41 11.64
N ASN A 724 -24.93 -26.19 10.63
CA ASN A 724 -24.24 -26.12 9.33
C ASN A 724 -25.07 -25.34 8.32
N ASP A 725 -24.53 -24.23 7.83
CA ASP A 725 -25.22 -23.34 6.88
C ASP A 725 -25.58 -24.04 5.57
N ILE A 726 -24.81 -25.03 5.13
CA ILE A 726 -25.10 -25.82 3.93
C ILE A 726 -26.29 -26.74 4.17
N TYR A 727 -26.40 -27.31 5.37
CA TYR A 727 -27.59 -28.12 5.74
C TYR A 727 -28.84 -27.26 5.75
N LYS A 728 -28.77 -26.04 6.27
CA LYS A 728 -29.89 -25.08 6.28
C LYS A 728 -30.30 -24.72 4.84
N LEU A 729 -29.32 -24.42 3.98
CA LEU A 729 -29.58 -24.16 2.56
C LEU A 729 -30.23 -25.36 1.85
N TYR A 730 -29.82 -26.56 2.18
CA TYR A 730 -30.37 -27.81 1.65
C TYR A 730 -31.79 -28.04 2.11
N LYS A 731 -32.06 -27.75 3.37
CA LYS A 731 -33.42 -27.88 3.96
C LYS A 731 -34.38 -26.85 3.38
N ASP A 732 -33.93 -25.61 3.20
CA ASP A 732 -34.72 -24.51 2.63
C ASP A 732 -35.03 -24.70 1.13
N ASN A 733 -34.22 -25.48 0.41
CA ASN A 733 -34.41 -25.82 -1.02
C ASN A 733 -34.81 -27.28 -1.23
N PHE A 734 -35.53 -27.82 -0.30
CA PHE A 734 -35.86 -29.24 -0.19
C PHE A 734 -36.48 -29.88 -1.46
N ASP A 735 -37.49 -29.22 -2.08
CA ASP A 735 -38.17 -29.75 -3.25
C ASP A 735 -37.26 -29.92 -4.47
N LEU A 736 -36.19 -29.10 -4.57
CA LEU A 736 -35.19 -29.21 -5.62
C LEU A 736 -34.21 -30.39 -5.38
N ASN A 737 -33.97 -30.73 -4.12
CA ASN A 737 -32.91 -31.67 -3.72
C ASN A 737 -33.48 -33.07 -3.36
N LYS A 738 -34.80 -33.25 -3.28
CA LYS A 738 -35.43 -34.48 -2.91
C LYS A 738 -35.08 -35.67 -3.84
N SER A 739 -34.83 -35.38 -5.11
CA SER A 739 -34.38 -36.38 -6.08
C SER A 739 -32.90 -36.78 -5.96
N ILE A 740 -32.14 -36.04 -5.19
CA ILE A 740 -30.69 -36.18 -5.05
C ILE A 740 -30.35 -36.97 -3.79
N LEU A 741 -31.21 -36.90 -2.76
CA LEU A 741 -31.05 -37.61 -1.49
C LEU A 741 -31.57 -39.03 -1.58
N ASP A 742 -30.79 -40.02 -1.13
CA ASP A 742 -31.30 -41.35 -0.86
C ASP A 742 -32.44 -41.22 0.15
N LYS A 743 -33.61 -41.79 -0.20
CA LYS A 743 -34.81 -41.72 0.62
C LYS A 743 -34.60 -42.20 2.05
N ASN A 744 -33.76 -43.21 2.26
CA ASN A 744 -33.44 -43.74 3.58
C ASN A 744 -32.61 -42.78 4.44
N LEU A 745 -31.80 -41.93 3.79
CA LEU A 745 -30.99 -40.90 4.44
C LEU A 745 -31.84 -39.69 4.77
N TYR A 746 -32.72 -39.31 3.84
CA TYR A 746 -33.61 -38.19 3.98
C TYR A 746 -34.55 -38.33 5.22
N ASP A 747 -35.17 -39.50 5.39
CA ASP A 747 -36.05 -39.79 6.51
C ASP A 747 -35.34 -39.75 7.89
N LYS A 748 -34.04 -39.74 7.91
CA LYS A 748 -33.19 -39.64 9.12
C LYS A 748 -32.69 -38.23 9.43
N LEU A 749 -32.92 -37.25 8.57
CA LEU A 749 -32.53 -35.86 8.81
C LEU A 749 -33.39 -35.24 9.94
N PRO A 750 -32.83 -34.40 10.79
CA PRO A 750 -33.60 -33.72 11.82
C PRO A 750 -34.58 -32.72 11.21
N ASN A 751 -35.76 -32.61 11.80
CA ASN A 751 -36.82 -31.64 11.40
C ASN A 751 -36.37 -30.20 11.64
#